data_1210a113f78800a6938154ffe0414a8e
#
_entry.id   1210a113f78800a6938154ffe0414a8e
#
_cell.length_a   1.000
_cell.length_b   1.000
_cell.length_c   1.000
_cell.angle_alpha   90.00
_cell.angle_beta   90.00
_cell.angle_gamma   90.00
#
_symmetry.space_group_name_H-M   'P 1'
#
loop_
_entity.id
_entity.type
_entity.pdbx_description
1 polymer ?
#
loop_
_entity_poly.entity_id
_entity_poly.type
_entity_poly.pdbx_seq_one_letter_code
_entity_poly.pdbx_strand_id
1 'polypeptide(L)'
;MQEIPDYFDFSQLSLEEIANLLQRFSVRLTPDEALTIQNSLLKRPPTYAECILWSIQGSEHCSYKSSRKHLNQFNTKAPHVILGPKEDAGIVAVATDKQNRRYGIVVSHESHNHPSQLVPFEGAATGVGGNVRDVCCMGAEVIAVADSLRFGDIERPKTKWINQGVVQGIAGYANPLGIPNLGGDTYYDEAYNENCLVTVVTLGVVREDQIIHSYAPSNAEGYQFILVGKPTDNSGFGGAAFASATLSEEQQEQNKGAVQEPNAFLQRHILKANYAMFEFLREHNLIDRVGFKDLGAGGIACASVELAEASGYGAEINLDLVPTSINNLLPAVVLCSETQERFMWVVPQELVDTFLKHYNERFALPEICDGAQATVVGTIRNDGLYVVKAQGKEIVSARAEDITKGILYDRPYSAKPNTHSEPGHITVSNFNKQLLDLLTHENIASRAPIYESYDKQVQGRSIVEPGWADAGVIAPFNEDKYPQEIQCTGVALSVDHNPRYNKIDAYWGAVNAVVESVRNIVAVGAWPLALTDCLCFGNPENPEQMGEFVDAVRGIVDACSAVKMFADRNVTLPIISGNVSLYNESAQGAIPPSPIISCIGSINDYSKTLTYDFKQPNSVLLMIGERKDECGGSVYYQLHNQLGSQLPKPNLASFADEISAIHAAMQAGLVLSAHDISEGGIAVALAEMSFKNEIGVNAFIPGDLPTDKKLFSESGGFILEVSLEKLSALEQIFHNYSVSFQPIGETTATPILLINSVINLSISAAKTAWENGLVERLI
;
A
#
# COMPACT_ATOMS: atom_id res chain seq x y z
N MET A 1 -29.86 28.11 1.40
CA MET A 1 -29.81 26.64 1.44
C MET A 1 -31.19 26.10 1.16
N GLN A 2 -31.28 25.11 0.32
CA GLN A 2 -32.56 24.46 0.03
C GLN A 2 -33.00 23.64 1.24
N GLU A 3 -34.30 23.63 1.54
CA GLU A 3 -34.82 22.83 2.67
C GLU A 3 -34.69 21.34 2.32
N ILE A 4 -33.99 20.57 3.16
CA ILE A 4 -33.80 19.12 2.99
C ILE A 4 -35.07 18.45 3.50
N PRO A 5 -35.74 17.58 2.71
CA PRO A 5 -36.91 16.87 3.17
C PRO A 5 -36.55 15.88 4.28
N ASP A 6 -37.47 15.67 5.24
CA ASP A 6 -37.28 14.70 6.31
C ASP A 6 -37.10 13.27 5.76
N TYR A 7 -37.82 12.93 4.67
CA TYR A 7 -37.76 11.63 4.00
C TYR A 7 -37.76 11.78 2.49
N PHE A 8 -37.10 10.85 1.80
CA PHE A 8 -37.08 10.71 0.36
C PHE A 8 -37.96 9.55 -0.07
N ASP A 9 -39.13 9.81 -0.66
CA ASP A 9 -40.00 8.77 -1.16
C ASP A 9 -39.80 8.59 -2.67
N PHE A 10 -39.24 7.45 -3.06
CA PHE A 10 -38.95 7.08 -4.46
C PHE A 10 -40.05 6.31 -5.12
N SER A 11 -41.11 5.92 -4.41
CA SER A 11 -42.13 4.93 -4.87
C SER A 11 -42.94 5.37 -6.09
N GLN A 12 -43.10 6.68 -6.30
CA GLN A 12 -43.89 7.24 -7.40
C GLN A 12 -43.07 7.95 -8.47
N LEU A 13 -41.71 7.88 -8.36
CA LEU A 13 -40.77 8.57 -9.24
C LEU A 13 -40.24 7.60 -10.31
N SER A 14 -40.04 8.10 -11.53
CA SER A 14 -39.26 7.41 -12.56
C SER A 14 -37.77 7.38 -12.19
N LEU A 15 -36.99 6.50 -12.80
CA LEU A 15 -35.55 6.41 -12.58
C LEU A 15 -34.84 7.75 -12.87
N GLU A 16 -35.28 8.49 -13.88
CA GLU A 16 -34.74 9.81 -14.21
C GLU A 16 -35.06 10.85 -13.13
N GLU A 17 -36.28 10.86 -12.60
CA GLU A 17 -36.68 11.76 -11.52
C GLU A 17 -35.93 11.42 -10.24
N ILE A 18 -35.68 10.14 -9.93
CA ILE A 18 -34.86 9.71 -8.81
C ILE A 18 -33.42 10.20 -9.00
N ALA A 19 -32.82 10.00 -10.17
CA ALA A 19 -31.46 10.47 -10.47
C ALA A 19 -31.32 11.98 -10.27
N ASN A 20 -32.27 12.76 -10.79
CA ASN A 20 -32.30 14.22 -10.64
C ASN A 20 -32.47 14.64 -9.16
N LEU A 21 -33.28 13.94 -8.39
CA LEU A 21 -33.48 14.20 -6.96
C LEU A 21 -32.21 13.91 -6.16
N LEU A 22 -31.57 12.76 -6.40
CA LEU A 22 -30.30 12.39 -5.76
C LEU A 22 -29.18 13.40 -6.08
N GLN A 23 -29.02 13.78 -7.34
CA GLN A 23 -28.07 14.77 -7.78
C GLN A 23 -28.29 16.15 -7.11
N ARG A 24 -29.55 16.57 -7.03
CA ARG A 24 -29.95 17.85 -6.40
C ARG A 24 -29.52 17.95 -4.95
N PHE A 25 -29.49 16.85 -4.21
CA PHE A 25 -29.09 16.79 -2.80
C PHE A 25 -27.68 16.19 -2.59
N SER A 26 -26.89 16.06 -3.67
CA SER A 26 -25.52 15.51 -3.64
C SER A 26 -25.41 14.12 -3.01
N VAL A 27 -26.45 13.30 -3.21
CA VAL A 27 -26.46 11.89 -2.78
C VAL A 27 -25.92 11.01 -3.93
N ARG A 28 -24.84 10.29 -3.66
CA ARG A 28 -24.13 9.46 -4.65
C ARG A 28 -24.64 8.01 -4.65
N LEU A 29 -25.93 7.82 -4.88
CA LEU A 29 -26.59 6.54 -5.10
C LEU A 29 -27.08 6.45 -6.54
N THR A 30 -27.11 5.25 -7.10
CA THR A 30 -27.87 5.01 -8.33
C THR A 30 -29.37 4.94 -8.00
N PRO A 31 -30.27 5.19 -8.96
CA PRO A 31 -31.71 5.03 -8.77
C PRO A 31 -32.10 3.63 -8.26
N ASP A 32 -31.45 2.58 -8.79
CA ASP A 32 -31.70 1.19 -8.38
C ASP A 32 -31.28 0.92 -6.93
N GLU A 33 -30.14 1.49 -6.50
CA GLU A 33 -29.70 1.43 -5.11
C GLU A 33 -30.69 2.14 -4.19
N ALA A 34 -31.13 3.33 -4.55
CA ALA A 34 -32.12 4.09 -3.78
C ALA A 34 -33.45 3.32 -3.61
N LEU A 35 -33.93 2.70 -4.68
CA LEU A 35 -35.12 1.84 -4.63
C LEU A 35 -34.89 0.58 -3.80
N THR A 36 -33.72 -0.03 -3.89
CA THR A 36 -33.36 -1.21 -3.08
C THR A 36 -33.34 -0.87 -1.60
N ILE A 37 -32.74 0.27 -1.22
CA ILE A 37 -32.70 0.77 0.17
C ILE A 37 -34.12 0.99 0.69
N GLN A 38 -34.95 1.71 -0.07
CA GLN A 38 -36.33 2.00 0.36
C GLN A 38 -37.18 0.74 0.47
N ASN A 39 -37.20 -0.11 -0.57
CA ASN A 39 -38.19 -1.16 -0.71
C ASN A 39 -37.78 -2.49 -0.06
N SER A 40 -36.48 -2.79 -0.03
CA SER A 40 -35.97 -4.09 0.42
C SER A 40 -35.34 -4.01 1.81
N LEU A 41 -34.46 -3.01 2.05
CA LEU A 41 -33.70 -2.91 3.29
C LEU A 41 -34.54 -2.21 4.38
N LEU A 42 -34.95 -0.97 4.16
CA LEU A 42 -35.71 -0.18 5.16
C LEU A 42 -37.18 -0.49 5.19
N LYS A 43 -37.78 -0.83 4.04
CA LYS A 43 -39.23 -1.00 3.83
C LYS A 43 -40.04 0.26 4.18
N ARG A 44 -39.42 1.41 4.05
CA ARG A 44 -39.96 2.76 4.23
C ARG A 44 -39.09 3.77 3.50
N PRO A 45 -39.58 4.99 3.22
CA PRO A 45 -38.75 6.06 2.69
C PRO A 45 -37.52 6.33 3.60
N PRO A 46 -36.30 6.42 3.03
CA PRO A 46 -35.10 6.77 3.77
C PRO A 46 -35.07 8.25 4.16
N THR A 47 -34.38 8.56 5.25
CA THR A 47 -34.02 9.94 5.59
C THR A 47 -32.83 10.42 4.73
N TYR A 48 -32.53 11.71 4.75
CA TYR A 48 -31.32 12.25 4.11
C TYR A 48 -30.04 11.61 4.68
N ALA A 49 -29.96 11.48 6.01
CA ALA A 49 -28.80 10.87 6.67
C ALA A 49 -28.62 9.39 6.27
N GLU A 50 -29.70 8.65 6.10
CA GLU A 50 -29.66 7.28 5.59
C GLU A 50 -29.20 7.23 4.13
N CYS A 51 -29.68 8.10 3.26
CA CYS A 51 -29.19 8.18 1.87
C CYS A 51 -27.68 8.46 1.81
N ILE A 52 -27.17 9.41 2.61
CA ILE A 52 -25.74 9.70 2.70
C ILE A 52 -24.98 8.50 3.25
N LEU A 53 -25.43 7.89 4.33
CA LEU A 53 -24.81 6.71 4.94
C LEU A 53 -24.62 5.58 3.91
N TRP A 54 -25.67 5.21 3.17
CA TRP A 54 -25.58 4.17 2.14
C TRP A 54 -24.78 4.60 0.92
N SER A 55 -24.71 5.90 0.57
CA SER A 55 -23.86 6.35 -0.52
C SER A 55 -22.36 6.19 -0.19
N ILE A 56 -22.00 6.18 1.10
CA ILE A 56 -20.64 6.00 1.57
C ILE A 56 -20.36 4.51 1.82
N GLN A 57 -21.12 3.86 2.71
CA GLN A 57 -20.96 2.44 3.03
C GLN A 57 -21.21 1.51 1.84
N GLY A 58 -22.10 1.90 0.93
CA GLY A 58 -22.34 1.19 -0.34
C GLY A 58 -21.38 1.60 -1.45
N SER A 59 -20.35 2.42 -1.21
CA SER A 59 -19.35 2.75 -2.23
C SER A 59 -18.44 1.57 -2.54
N GLU A 60 -17.72 1.62 -3.67
CA GLU A 60 -16.71 0.58 -3.99
C GLU A 60 -15.61 0.52 -2.93
N HIS A 61 -15.24 1.67 -2.38
CA HIS A 61 -14.19 1.78 -1.39
C HIS A 61 -14.54 1.07 -0.07
N CYS A 62 -15.78 1.24 0.46
CA CYS A 62 -16.15 0.63 1.74
C CYS A 62 -16.68 -0.80 1.62
N SER A 63 -17.50 -1.10 0.59
CA SER A 63 -18.20 -2.38 0.49
C SER A 63 -17.55 -3.40 -0.44
N TYR A 64 -16.56 -2.97 -1.26
CA TYR A 64 -15.96 -3.81 -2.30
C TYR A 64 -17.02 -4.43 -3.21
N LYS A 65 -18.07 -3.66 -3.52
CA LYS A 65 -19.33 -4.17 -4.11
C LYS A 65 -19.17 -4.88 -5.44
N SER A 66 -18.17 -4.52 -6.25
CA SER A 66 -17.86 -5.16 -7.53
C SER A 66 -16.67 -6.12 -7.45
N SER A 67 -15.73 -5.94 -6.51
CA SER A 67 -14.45 -6.65 -6.46
C SER A 67 -14.44 -7.87 -5.52
N ARG A 68 -15.24 -7.87 -4.44
CA ARG A 68 -15.25 -8.88 -3.35
C ARG A 68 -15.27 -10.33 -3.87
N LYS A 69 -16.07 -10.62 -4.90
CA LYS A 69 -16.16 -11.96 -5.49
C LYS A 69 -14.82 -12.47 -6.00
N HIS A 70 -14.01 -11.59 -6.59
CA HIS A 70 -12.73 -11.93 -7.19
C HIS A 70 -11.62 -12.00 -6.13
N LEU A 71 -11.63 -11.11 -5.14
CA LEU A 71 -10.68 -11.10 -4.02
C LEU A 71 -10.75 -12.38 -3.17
N ASN A 72 -11.91 -13.04 -3.09
CA ASN A 72 -12.07 -14.32 -2.41
C ASN A 72 -11.19 -15.46 -2.97
N GLN A 73 -10.52 -15.26 -4.11
CA GLN A 73 -9.57 -16.22 -4.69
C GLN A 73 -8.19 -16.16 -4.00
N PHE A 74 -7.88 -15.08 -3.27
CA PHE A 74 -6.62 -14.93 -2.59
C PHE A 74 -6.43 -15.96 -1.47
N ASN A 75 -5.22 -16.54 -1.39
CA ASN A 75 -4.83 -17.29 -0.22
C ASN A 75 -4.49 -16.31 0.92
N THR A 76 -5.30 -16.32 1.97
CA THR A 76 -5.13 -15.43 3.14
C THR A 76 -4.66 -16.16 4.38
N LYS A 77 -4.29 -17.43 4.27
CA LYS A 77 -3.99 -18.29 5.42
C LYS A 77 -2.63 -18.98 5.26
N ALA A 78 -1.85 -18.91 6.32
CA ALA A 78 -0.63 -19.70 6.50
C ALA A 78 -0.36 -19.88 8.01
N PRO A 79 0.47 -20.85 8.45
CA PRO A 79 0.74 -21.05 9.88
C PRO A 79 1.34 -19.81 10.59
N HIS A 80 2.05 -18.96 9.87
CA HIS A 80 2.66 -17.75 10.38
C HIS A 80 1.74 -16.50 10.25
N VAL A 81 0.56 -16.60 9.63
CA VAL A 81 -0.44 -15.52 9.64
C VAL A 81 -1.16 -15.54 11.00
N ILE A 82 -1.08 -14.42 11.70
CA ILE A 82 -1.81 -14.21 12.96
C ILE A 82 -3.22 -13.72 12.64
N LEU A 83 -3.31 -12.71 11.76
CA LEU A 83 -4.57 -12.13 11.31
C LEU A 83 -4.51 -11.85 9.80
N GLY A 84 -5.47 -12.37 9.05
CA GLY A 84 -5.66 -12.05 7.63
C GLY A 84 -6.51 -10.80 7.42
N PRO A 85 -6.98 -10.53 6.16
CA PRO A 85 -7.67 -9.30 5.79
C PRO A 85 -9.12 -9.27 6.31
N LYS A 86 -9.31 -9.14 7.60
CA LYS A 86 -10.62 -9.14 8.27
C LYS A 86 -10.90 -7.90 9.11
N GLU A 87 -9.84 -7.21 9.51
CA GLU A 87 -9.87 -6.01 10.33
C GLU A 87 -9.08 -4.91 9.62
N ASP A 88 -8.75 -3.81 10.30
CA ASP A 88 -8.12 -2.63 9.68
C ASP A 88 -6.71 -2.93 9.13
N ALA A 89 -6.02 -3.93 9.65
CA ALA A 89 -4.70 -4.35 9.19
C ALA A 89 -4.48 -5.85 9.32
N GLY A 90 -3.62 -6.42 8.47
CA GLY A 90 -3.15 -7.80 8.55
C GLY A 90 -1.98 -7.95 9.52
N ILE A 91 -1.76 -9.17 10.04
CA ILE A 91 -0.66 -9.44 10.99
C ILE A 91 0.03 -10.75 10.64
N VAL A 92 1.36 -10.68 10.47
CA VAL A 92 2.22 -11.84 10.20
C VAL A 92 3.26 -12.02 11.31
N ALA A 93 3.40 -13.22 11.84
CA ALA A 93 4.43 -13.55 12.83
C ALA A 93 5.82 -13.57 12.18
N VAL A 94 6.76 -12.82 12.74
CA VAL A 94 8.15 -12.73 12.27
C VAL A 94 9.16 -13.26 13.28
N ALA A 95 8.76 -13.39 14.55
CA ALA A 95 9.59 -13.94 15.62
C ALA A 95 8.75 -14.67 16.65
N THR A 96 9.39 -15.62 17.35
CA THR A 96 8.81 -16.35 18.48
C THR A 96 9.86 -16.44 19.58
N ASP A 97 9.47 -16.09 20.82
CA ASP A 97 10.38 -16.15 21.96
C ASP A 97 10.44 -17.55 22.60
N LYS A 98 11.31 -17.70 23.62
CA LYS A 98 11.47 -18.97 24.35
C LYS A 98 10.23 -19.42 25.13
N GLN A 99 9.28 -18.52 25.37
CA GLN A 99 7.98 -18.80 25.97
C GLN A 99 6.91 -19.18 24.92
N ASN A 100 7.32 -19.32 23.66
CA ASN A 100 6.44 -19.62 22.51
C ASN A 100 5.40 -18.49 22.25
N ARG A 101 5.70 -17.24 22.61
CA ARG A 101 4.87 -16.09 22.28
C ARG A 101 5.28 -15.54 20.91
N ARG A 102 4.32 -15.38 20.04
CA ARG A 102 4.56 -14.85 18.68
C ARG A 102 4.54 -13.32 18.69
N TYR A 103 5.48 -12.75 17.95
CA TYR A 103 5.60 -11.32 17.71
C TYR A 103 5.33 -11.07 16.23
N GLY A 104 4.36 -10.19 15.96
CA GLY A 104 3.85 -9.91 14.62
C GLY A 104 4.25 -8.55 14.12
N ILE A 105 4.37 -8.48 12.79
CA ILE A 105 4.31 -7.23 12.03
C ILE A 105 2.86 -7.03 11.61
N VAL A 106 2.32 -5.89 12.02
CA VAL A 106 1.02 -5.38 11.55
C VAL A 106 1.29 -4.59 10.27
N VAL A 107 0.49 -4.79 9.25
CA VAL A 107 0.62 -4.08 7.99
C VAL A 107 -0.74 -3.64 7.45
N SER A 108 -0.81 -2.39 7.03
CA SER A 108 -1.88 -1.83 6.20
C SER A 108 -1.29 -1.27 4.91
N HIS A 109 -2.03 -1.35 3.80
CA HIS A 109 -1.65 -0.82 2.50
C HIS A 109 -2.87 -0.12 1.88
N GLU A 110 -2.82 1.20 1.80
CA GLU A 110 -3.95 2.04 1.42
C GLU A 110 -3.62 2.99 0.28
N SER A 111 -4.66 3.45 -0.43
CA SER A 111 -4.54 4.43 -1.52
C SER A 111 -5.25 5.74 -1.20
N HIS A 112 -4.66 6.88 -1.66
CA HIS A 112 -5.25 8.21 -1.55
C HIS A 112 -5.10 8.99 -2.87
N ASN A 113 -5.57 8.39 -3.98
CA ASN A 113 -5.31 8.82 -5.35
C ASN A 113 -6.03 10.12 -5.73
N HIS A 114 -7.36 10.12 -5.74
CA HIS A 114 -8.19 11.26 -6.14
C HIS A 114 -7.93 12.52 -5.30
N PRO A 115 -7.84 12.44 -3.96
CA PRO A 115 -7.49 13.61 -3.15
C PRO A 115 -6.12 14.18 -3.50
N SER A 116 -5.11 13.33 -3.71
CA SER A 116 -3.75 13.75 -4.07
C SER A 116 -3.65 14.40 -5.46
N GLN A 117 -4.52 14.01 -6.41
CA GLN A 117 -4.61 14.67 -7.71
C GLN A 117 -5.10 16.13 -7.61
N LEU A 118 -5.98 16.41 -6.64
CA LEU A 118 -6.63 17.72 -6.48
C LEU A 118 -5.89 18.64 -5.51
N VAL A 119 -5.46 18.12 -4.38
CA VAL A 119 -4.77 18.83 -3.29
C VAL A 119 -3.61 17.97 -2.82
N PRO A 120 -2.47 17.98 -3.53
CA PRO A 120 -1.41 16.97 -3.39
C PRO A 120 -0.86 16.85 -1.97
N PHE A 121 -0.63 17.97 -1.27
CA PHE A 121 -0.08 17.94 0.08
C PHE A 121 -1.06 17.30 1.07
N GLU A 122 -2.26 17.83 1.16
CA GLU A 122 -3.28 17.35 2.08
C GLU A 122 -3.73 15.92 1.74
N GLY A 123 -3.86 15.63 0.44
CA GLY A 123 -4.20 14.29 -0.04
C GLY A 123 -3.18 13.25 0.38
N ALA A 124 -1.90 13.49 0.18
CA ALA A 124 -0.84 12.56 0.56
C ALA A 124 -0.64 12.48 2.07
N ALA A 125 -0.70 13.62 2.78
CA ALA A 125 -0.59 13.66 4.23
C ALA A 125 -1.70 12.86 4.92
N THR A 126 -2.93 12.99 4.46
CA THR A 126 -4.07 12.22 5.01
C THR A 126 -4.02 10.76 4.63
N GLY A 127 -3.46 10.39 3.48
CA GLY A 127 -3.18 9.01 3.11
C GLY A 127 -2.23 8.33 4.11
N VAL A 128 -1.12 8.99 4.48
CA VAL A 128 -0.24 8.52 5.56
C VAL A 128 -1.00 8.43 6.88
N GLY A 129 -1.78 9.47 7.22
CA GLY A 129 -2.52 9.55 8.48
C GLY A 129 -3.49 8.39 8.69
N GLY A 130 -4.31 8.09 7.68
CA GLY A 130 -5.27 6.97 7.69
C GLY A 130 -4.57 5.64 7.90
N ASN A 131 -3.56 5.37 7.09
CA ASN A 131 -2.82 4.12 7.13
C ASN A 131 -2.06 3.89 8.45
N VAL A 132 -1.50 4.95 9.05
CA VAL A 132 -0.91 4.92 10.40
C VAL A 132 -1.96 4.61 11.47
N ARG A 133 -3.19 5.13 11.34
CA ARG A 133 -4.29 4.86 12.29
C ARG A 133 -4.75 3.42 12.22
N ASP A 134 -4.87 2.82 11.02
CA ASP A 134 -5.23 1.41 10.85
C ASP A 134 -4.28 0.49 11.63
N VAL A 135 -2.98 0.70 11.46
CA VAL A 135 -1.96 -0.08 12.17
C VAL A 135 -2.03 0.14 13.68
N CYS A 136 -2.24 1.40 14.13
CA CYS A 136 -2.40 1.72 15.55
C CYS A 136 -3.63 1.02 16.17
N CYS A 137 -4.73 0.89 15.40
CA CYS A 137 -5.96 0.27 15.86
C CYS A 137 -5.81 -1.18 16.29
N MET A 138 -4.82 -1.88 15.77
CA MET A 138 -4.51 -3.25 16.17
C MET A 138 -3.75 -3.35 17.50
N GLY A 139 -3.65 -2.26 18.28
CA GLY A 139 -2.84 -2.20 19.50
C GLY A 139 -1.34 -2.16 19.24
N ALA A 140 -0.92 -1.85 18.02
CA ALA A 140 0.46 -1.88 17.56
C ALA A 140 1.17 -0.54 17.73
N GLU A 141 2.50 -0.60 17.96
CA GLU A 141 3.41 0.53 17.81
C GLU A 141 3.82 0.66 16.35
N VAL A 142 3.56 1.81 15.73
CA VAL A 142 3.92 2.07 14.32
C VAL A 142 5.43 2.30 14.22
N ILE A 143 6.10 1.59 13.32
CA ILE A 143 7.57 1.55 13.22
C ILE A 143 8.13 1.98 11.88
N ALA A 144 7.36 1.95 10.80
CA ALA A 144 7.81 2.40 9.48
C ALA A 144 6.62 2.71 8.56
N VAL A 145 6.91 3.54 7.54
CA VAL A 145 6.07 3.72 6.36
C VAL A 145 6.89 3.50 5.10
N ALA A 146 6.22 3.16 4.01
CA ALA A 146 6.75 3.18 2.64
C ALA A 146 5.67 3.71 1.72
N ASP A 147 6.06 4.20 0.54
CA ASP A 147 5.10 4.74 -0.44
C ASP A 147 5.27 4.11 -1.81
N SER A 148 4.21 4.17 -2.63
CA SER A 148 4.31 3.89 -4.06
C SER A 148 3.58 4.97 -4.83
N LEU A 149 4.31 5.65 -5.69
CA LEU A 149 3.90 6.88 -6.34
C LEU A 149 3.89 6.71 -7.86
N ARG A 150 2.76 7.06 -8.49
CA ARG A 150 2.63 7.06 -9.95
C ARG A 150 2.23 8.46 -10.39
N PHE A 151 3.12 9.11 -11.12
CA PHE A 151 2.93 10.47 -11.60
C PHE A 151 2.83 10.50 -13.13
N GLY A 152 2.24 11.56 -13.66
CA GLY A 152 2.14 11.82 -15.08
C GLY A 152 3.50 12.10 -15.73
N ASP A 153 3.47 12.56 -16.98
CA ASP A 153 4.66 13.02 -17.71
C ASP A 153 5.39 14.10 -16.90
N ILE A 154 6.66 13.83 -16.58
CA ILE A 154 7.50 14.68 -15.72
C ILE A 154 7.77 16.07 -16.32
N GLU A 155 7.68 16.23 -17.63
CA GLU A 155 7.88 17.52 -18.30
C GLU A 155 6.70 18.49 -18.09
N ARG A 156 5.54 18.00 -17.61
CA ARG A 156 4.36 18.83 -17.36
C ARG A 156 4.48 19.57 -16.04
N PRO A 157 4.25 20.90 -16.02
CA PRO A 157 4.26 21.70 -14.78
C PRO A 157 3.28 21.18 -13.71
N LYS A 158 2.11 20.63 -14.12
CA LYS A 158 1.13 20.04 -13.21
C LYS A 158 1.69 18.79 -12.52
N THR A 159 2.40 17.94 -13.25
CA THR A 159 3.05 16.75 -12.70
C THR A 159 4.11 17.10 -11.67
N LYS A 160 4.96 18.09 -11.96
CA LYS A 160 5.99 18.59 -11.03
C LYS A 160 5.35 19.13 -9.75
N TRP A 161 4.27 19.92 -9.87
CA TRP A 161 3.51 20.45 -8.73
C TRP A 161 2.89 19.33 -7.89
N ILE A 162 2.27 18.31 -8.53
CA ILE A 162 1.70 17.14 -7.83
C ILE A 162 2.81 16.36 -7.12
N ASN A 163 3.91 16.04 -7.81
CA ASN A 163 5.04 15.34 -7.23
C ASN A 163 5.56 16.06 -5.98
N GLN A 164 5.85 17.35 -6.10
CA GLN A 164 6.33 18.16 -4.99
C GLN A 164 5.35 18.16 -3.81
N GLY A 165 4.07 18.38 -4.08
CA GLY A 165 3.04 18.41 -3.04
C GLY A 165 2.87 17.07 -2.34
N VAL A 166 2.86 15.96 -3.10
CA VAL A 166 2.74 14.59 -2.56
C VAL A 166 3.94 14.25 -1.66
N VAL A 167 5.17 14.45 -2.15
CA VAL A 167 6.38 14.17 -1.38
C VAL A 167 6.43 15.02 -0.10
N GLN A 168 6.10 16.31 -0.20
CA GLN A 168 6.01 17.20 0.96
C GLN A 168 4.89 16.79 1.93
N GLY A 169 3.76 16.30 1.43
CA GLY A 169 2.65 15.82 2.25
C GLY A 169 3.02 14.57 3.05
N ILE A 170 3.66 13.59 2.41
CA ILE A 170 4.18 12.38 3.09
C ILE A 170 5.20 12.77 4.16
N ALA A 171 6.22 13.57 3.81
CA ALA A 171 7.21 14.08 4.75
C ALA A 171 6.58 14.90 5.87
N GLY A 172 5.67 15.82 5.53
CA GLY A 172 5.03 16.73 6.47
C GLY A 172 4.11 16.03 7.48
N TYR A 173 3.73 14.80 7.22
CA TYR A 173 2.96 13.99 8.16
C TYR A 173 3.80 12.93 8.88
N ALA A 174 4.55 12.10 8.17
CA ALA A 174 5.33 11.01 8.76
C ALA A 174 6.49 11.51 9.65
N ASN A 175 7.24 12.54 9.21
CA ASN A 175 8.37 13.07 9.97
C ASN A 175 7.96 13.61 11.35
N PRO A 176 6.91 14.48 11.50
CA PRO A 176 6.42 14.91 12.82
C PRO A 176 5.91 13.76 13.69
N LEU A 177 5.38 12.69 13.12
CA LEU A 177 5.00 11.49 13.87
C LEU A 177 6.22 10.74 14.41
N GLY A 178 7.41 10.97 13.88
CA GLY A 178 8.63 10.26 14.19
C GLY A 178 8.59 8.81 13.67
N ILE A 179 8.07 8.62 12.45
CA ILE A 179 8.00 7.32 11.79
C ILE A 179 8.94 7.36 10.59
N PRO A 180 9.94 6.43 10.50
CA PRO A 180 10.88 6.40 9.38
C PRO A 180 10.21 5.93 8.10
N ASN A 181 10.61 6.51 6.96
CA ASN A 181 10.32 5.94 5.65
C ASN A 181 11.36 4.86 5.33
N LEU A 182 10.88 3.66 5.03
CA LEU A 182 11.72 2.47 4.81
C LEU A 182 12.03 2.23 3.34
N GLY A 183 11.25 2.79 2.44
CA GLY A 183 11.40 2.61 1.01
C GLY A 183 10.16 3.05 0.24
N GLY A 184 10.11 2.61 -1.00
CA GLY A 184 8.98 2.91 -1.88
C GLY A 184 9.32 2.63 -3.33
N ASP A 185 8.38 2.97 -4.20
CA ASP A 185 8.54 2.87 -5.63
C ASP A 185 7.91 4.08 -6.32
N THR A 186 8.62 4.66 -7.30
CA THR A 186 8.12 5.83 -8.03
C THR A 186 8.28 5.62 -9.53
N TYR A 187 7.20 5.82 -10.27
CA TYR A 187 7.16 5.69 -11.72
C TYR A 187 6.46 6.87 -12.38
N TYR A 188 6.98 7.32 -13.53
CA TYR A 188 6.42 8.42 -14.33
C TYR A 188 5.91 7.87 -15.66
N ASP A 189 4.64 8.14 -15.97
CA ASP A 189 4.01 7.76 -17.23
C ASP A 189 2.85 8.72 -17.56
N GLU A 190 2.74 9.13 -18.83
CA GLU A 190 1.72 10.07 -19.29
C GLU A 190 0.27 9.62 -18.98
N ALA A 191 0.04 8.34 -18.82
CA ALA A 191 -1.28 7.81 -18.47
C ALA A 191 -1.80 8.26 -17.10
N TYR A 192 -0.92 8.74 -16.22
CA TYR A 192 -1.28 9.29 -14.91
C TYR A 192 -1.37 10.83 -14.88
N ASN A 193 -1.36 11.50 -16.03
CA ASN A 193 -1.39 12.95 -16.13
C ASN A 193 -2.55 13.60 -15.37
N GLU A 194 -3.72 12.98 -15.41
CA GLU A 194 -4.94 13.52 -14.81
C GLU A 194 -5.47 12.67 -13.64
N ASN A 195 -4.74 11.63 -13.28
CA ASN A 195 -5.03 10.78 -12.12
C ASN A 195 -3.76 10.11 -11.61
N CYS A 196 -3.03 10.77 -10.72
CA CYS A 196 -1.88 10.20 -10.05
C CYS A 196 -2.30 9.08 -9.09
N LEU A 197 -1.38 8.17 -8.78
CA LEU A 197 -1.56 7.19 -7.70
C LEU A 197 -0.62 7.50 -6.55
N VAL A 198 -1.18 7.51 -5.36
CA VAL A 198 -0.46 7.67 -4.09
C VAL A 198 -0.92 6.56 -3.18
N THR A 199 -0.05 5.59 -2.91
CA THR A 199 -0.32 4.49 -1.99
C THR A 199 0.72 4.47 -0.89
N VAL A 200 0.32 4.05 0.30
CA VAL A 200 1.17 4.02 1.50
C VAL A 200 1.07 2.65 2.15
N VAL A 201 2.21 2.09 2.52
CA VAL A 201 2.33 0.89 3.36
C VAL A 201 2.82 1.32 4.73
N THR A 202 2.14 0.89 5.79
CA THR A 202 2.56 1.17 7.16
C THR A 202 2.82 -0.14 7.91
N LEU A 203 3.94 -0.19 8.64
CA LEU A 203 4.31 -1.30 9.50
C LEU A 203 4.20 -0.93 10.98
N GLY A 204 3.69 -1.88 11.77
CA GLY A 204 3.70 -1.79 13.23
C GLY A 204 4.13 -3.10 13.87
N VAL A 205 4.39 -3.07 15.16
CA VAL A 205 4.75 -4.27 15.95
C VAL A 205 3.72 -4.51 17.04
N VAL A 206 3.35 -5.78 17.20
CA VAL A 206 2.46 -6.23 18.27
C VAL A 206 2.80 -7.67 18.67
N ARG A 207 2.65 -8.01 19.95
CA ARG A 207 2.66 -9.41 20.38
C ARG A 207 1.25 -9.99 20.23
N GLU A 208 1.14 -11.23 19.74
CA GLU A 208 -0.15 -11.85 19.40
C GLU A 208 -1.20 -11.78 20.51
N ASP A 209 -0.80 -12.00 21.76
CA ASP A 209 -1.68 -11.90 22.93
C ASP A 209 -1.96 -10.46 23.41
N GLN A 210 -1.55 -9.46 22.64
CA GLN A 210 -1.70 -8.04 22.93
C GLN A 210 -2.42 -7.28 21.82
N ILE A 211 -2.99 -8.00 20.86
CA ILE A 211 -3.78 -7.40 19.79
C ILE A 211 -5.07 -6.82 20.38
N ILE A 212 -5.38 -5.59 20.01
CA ILE A 212 -6.68 -4.97 20.27
C ILE A 212 -7.49 -5.08 18.98
N HIS A 213 -8.70 -5.59 19.07
CA HIS A 213 -9.50 -5.88 17.89
C HIS A 213 -10.43 -4.73 17.49
N SER A 214 -10.69 -4.62 16.19
CA SER A 214 -11.62 -3.63 15.62
C SER A 214 -13.09 -4.05 15.70
N TYR A 215 -13.46 -4.76 16.78
CA TYR A 215 -14.84 -5.18 17.04
C TYR A 215 -15.17 -5.17 18.54
N ALA A 216 -16.45 -5.06 18.86
CA ALA A 216 -16.93 -5.10 20.24
C ALA A 216 -16.66 -6.47 20.89
N PRO A 217 -16.17 -6.52 22.13
CA PRO A 217 -15.93 -7.77 22.84
C PRO A 217 -17.20 -8.61 23.04
N SER A 218 -17.03 -9.88 23.40
CA SER A 218 -18.15 -10.73 23.83
C SER A 218 -18.85 -10.12 25.05
N ASN A 219 -20.19 -10.16 25.07
CA ASN A 219 -21.03 -9.58 26.13
C ASN A 219 -20.92 -8.05 26.27
N ALA A 220 -20.73 -7.34 25.15
CA ALA A 220 -20.58 -5.89 25.13
C ALA A 220 -21.92 -5.11 25.18
N GLU A 221 -23.05 -5.75 25.41
CA GLU A 221 -24.31 -5.02 25.58
C GLU A 221 -24.19 -3.91 26.65
N GLY A 222 -24.56 -2.67 26.26
CA GLY A 222 -24.46 -1.51 27.15
C GLY A 222 -23.05 -0.89 27.26
N TYR A 223 -22.02 -1.45 26.56
CA TYR A 223 -20.72 -0.80 26.47
C TYR A 223 -20.85 0.54 25.75
N GLN A 224 -19.98 1.46 26.12
CA GLN A 224 -20.02 2.83 25.65
C GLN A 224 -19.07 3.05 24.49
N PHE A 225 -19.51 3.82 23.49
CA PHE A 225 -18.64 4.36 22.46
C PHE A 225 -17.99 5.64 22.96
N ILE A 226 -16.66 5.69 22.97
CA ILE A 226 -15.87 6.87 23.28
C ILE A 226 -15.18 7.35 22.01
N LEU A 227 -15.58 8.51 21.51
CA LEU A 227 -14.90 9.22 20.45
C LEU A 227 -13.70 9.98 21.02
N VAL A 228 -12.53 9.84 20.42
CA VAL A 228 -11.28 10.51 20.83
C VAL A 228 -10.69 11.26 19.65
N GLY A 229 -10.30 12.51 19.84
CA GLY A 229 -9.53 13.27 18.86
C GLY A 229 -10.11 14.63 18.50
N LYS A 230 -9.88 15.05 17.25
CA LYS A 230 -10.27 16.35 16.67
C LYS A 230 -11.79 16.52 16.71
N PRO A 231 -12.34 17.73 16.99
CA PRO A 231 -13.77 17.99 16.85
C PRO A 231 -14.19 17.85 15.40
N THR A 232 -15.39 17.33 15.16
CA THR A 232 -15.92 17.11 13.82
C THR A 232 -16.05 18.43 13.07
N ASP A 233 -15.51 18.49 11.90
CA ASP A 233 -15.64 19.57 10.91
C ASP A 233 -16.38 19.07 9.66
N ASN A 234 -16.39 19.87 8.59
CA ASN A 234 -16.99 19.51 7.32
C ASN A 234 -15.96 19.00 6.29
N SER A 235 -14.69 18.86 6.65
CA SER A 235 -13.66 18.32 5.78
C SER A 235 -13.89 16.83 5.53
N GLY A 236 -13.56 16.34 4.33
CA GLY A 236 -13.75 14.95 3.96
C GLY A 236 -15.22 14.50 3.86
N PHE A 237 -16.21 15.37 3.93
CA PHE A 237 -17.59 14.97 3.77
C PHE A 237 -17.86 14.41 2.37
N GLY A 238 -18.21 13.12 2.31
CA GLY A 238 -18.38 12.39 1.05
C GLY A 238 -17.07 11.98 0.36
N GLY A 239 -15.94 11.96 1.08
CA GLY A 239 -14.63 11.56 0.56
C GLY A 239 -14.62 10.18 -0.08
N ALA A 240 -15.09 9.15 0.62
CA ALA A 240 -15.17 7.78 0.09
C ALA A 240 -16.09 7.66 -1.15
N ALA A 241 -17.19 8.39 -1.16
CA ALA A 241 -18.06 8.45 -2.32
C ALA A 241 -17.43 9.23 -3.50
N PHE A 242 -16.61 10.26 -3.20
CA PHE A 242 -15.81 10.96 -4.20
C PHE A 242 -14.70 10.08 -4.77
N ALA A 243 -13.98 9.33 -3.92
CA ALA A 243 -12.96 8.38 -4.35
C ALA A 243 -13.50 7.23 -5.22
N SER A 244 -14.82 7.05 -5.26
CA SER A 244 -15.53 6.05 -6.09
C SER A 244 -16.27 6.68 -7.28
N ALA A 245 -15.79 7.83 -7.80
CA ALA A 245 -16.38 8.52 -8.94
C ALA A 245 -15.30 8.99 -9.92
N THR A 246 -15.64 9.05 -11.21
CA THR A 246 -14.77 9.57 -12.27
C THR A 246 -14.36 11.02 -12.01
N LEU A 247 -13.09 11.36 -12.18
CA LEU A 247 -12.56 12.71 -12.03
C LEU A 247 -13.09 13.64 -13.15
N SER A 248 -13.76 14.73 -12.76
CA SER A 248 -14.31 15.75 -13.67
C SER A 248 -13.71 17.12 -13.38
N GLU A 249 -13.23 17.82 -14.42
CA GLU A 249 -12.71 19.17 -14.29
C GLU A 249 -13.78 20.17 -13.81
N GLU A 250 -15.03 19.99 -14.20
CA GLU A 250 -16.16 20.86 -13.83
C GLU A 250 -16.49 20.82 -12.34
N GLN A 251 -16.14 19.72 -11.65
CA GLN A 251 -16.44 19.51 -10.23
C GLN A 251 -15.23 19.69 -9.32
N GLN A 252 -14.06 20.07 -9.85
CA GLN A 252 -12.81 20.16 -9.07
C GLN A 252 -12.93 21.03 -7.83
N GLU A 253 -13.53 22.23 -7.94
CA GLU A 253 -13.68 23.15 -6.80
C GLU A 253 -14.62 22.58 -5.72
N GLN A 254 -15.68 21.87 -6.10
CA GLN A 254 -16.57 21.20 -5.14
C GLN A 254 -15.90 20.01 -4.47
N ASN A 255 -15.09 19.26 -5.23
CA ASN A 255 -14.41 18.08 -4.75
C ASN A 255 -13.22 18.39 -3.82
N LYS A 256 -12.64 19.59 -3.87
CA LYS A 256 -11.62 20.05 -2.90
C LYS A 256 -12.14 19.98 -1.46
N GLY A 257 -13.41 20.29 -1.23
CA GLY A 257 -14.04 20.19 0.09
C GLY A 257 -14.23 18.76 0.60
N ALA A 258 -14.10 17.75 -0.29
CA ALA A 258 -14.11 16.33 0.08
C ALA A 258 -12.74 15.81 0.54
N VAL A 259 -11.68 16.61 0.44
CA VAL A 259 -10.35 16.27 0.96
C VAL A 259 -10.28 16.65 2.44
N GLN A 260 -9.69 15.79 3.23
CA GLN A 260 -9.54 15.97 4.66
C GLN A 260 -8.42 16.98 4.97
N GLU A 261 -8.47 17.61 6.15
CA GLU A 261 -7.45 18.52 6.66
C GLU A 261 -6.55 17.80 7.68
N PRO A 262 -5.25 17.55 7.37
CA PRO A 262 -4.34 16.82 8.23
C PRO A 262 -3.79 17.67 9.37
N ASN A 263 -3.60 17.05 10.57
CA ASN A 263 -2.93 17.64 11.72
C ASN A 263 -1.94 16.65 12.34
N ALA A 264 -0.74 16.57 11.79
CA ALA A 264 0.30 15.64 12.23
C ALA A 264 0.71 15.85 13.70
N PHE A 265 0.68 17.09 14.21
CA PHE A 265 1.01 17.37 15.60
C PHE A 265 0.01 16.75 16.58
N LEU A 266 -1.28 16.92 16.31
CA LEU A 266 -2.35 16.30 17.09
C LEU A 266 -2.26 14.77 17.00
N GLN A 267 -2.07 14.22 15.79
CA GLN A 267 -1.91 12.78 15.58
C GLN A 267 -0.75 12.20 16.39
N ARG A 268 0.41 12.87 16.40
CA ARG A 268 1.56 12.47 17.24
C ARG A 268 1.18 12.37 18.71
N HIS A 269 0.44 13.35 19.20
CA HIS A 269 0.01 13.40 20.59
C HIS A 269 -0.99 12.27 20.93
N ILE A 270 -1.97 12.04 20.04
CA ILE A 270 -2.94 10.96 20.19
C ILE A 270 -2.27 9.59 20.16
N LEU A 271 -1.30 9.35 19.24
CA LEU A 271 -0.54 8.10 19.22
C LEU A 271 0.16 7.83 20.55
N LYS A 272 0.78 8.84 21.17
CA LYS A 272 1.40 8.69 22.49
C LYS A 272 0.37 8.36 23.57
N ALA A 273 -0.80 8.98 23.52
CA ALA A 273 -1.90 8.65 24.44
C ALA A 273 -2.40 7.21 24.23
N ASN A 274 -2.57 6.79 22.97
CA ASN A 274 -2.99 5.43 22.64
C ASN A 274 -1.98 4.39 23.13
N TYR A 275 -0.68 4.57 22.89
CA TYR A 275 0.35 3.64 23.36
C TYR A 275 0.36 3.51 24.89
N ALA A 276 0.21 4.62 25.61
CA ALA A 276 0.09 4.59 27.08
C ALA A 276 -1.21 3.92 27.55
N MET A 277 -2.33 4.03 26.80
CA MET A 277 -3.55 3.29 27.08
C MET A 277 -3.36 1.79 26.81
N PHE A 278 -2.68 1.41 25.74
CA PHE A 278 -2.37 -0.01 25.46
C PHE A 278 -1.54 -0.63 26.59
N GLU A 279 -0.54 0.09 27.12
CA GLU A 279 0.22 -0.36 28.31
C GLU A 279 -0.69 -0.57 29.51
N PHE A 280 -1.53 0.40 29.82
CA PHE A 280 -2.50 0.30 30.92
C PHE A 280 -3.41 -0.94 30.78
N LEU A 281 -3.95 -1.17 29.57
CA LEU A 281 -4.80 -2.33 29.31
C LEU A 281 -4.04 -3.67 29.47
N ARG A 282 -2.79 -3.74 29.04
CA ARG A 282 -1.90 -4.90 29.21
C ARG A 282 -1.61 -5.20 30.68
N GLU A 283 -1.20 -4.19 31.44
CA GLU A 283 -0.86 -4.32 32.86
C GLU A 283 -2.04 -4.78 33.71
N HIS A 284 -3.27 -4.40 33.31
CA HIS A 284 -4.49 -4.73 34.05
C HIS A 284 -5.27 -5.94 33.45
N ASN A 285 -4.74 -6.60 32.42
CA ASN A 285 -5.39 -7.72 31.70
C ASN A 285 -6.79 -7.33 31.16
N LEU A 286 -6.89 -6.17 30.52
CA LEU A 286 -8.16 -5.60 30.04
C LEU A 286 -8.28 -5.58 28.50
N ILE A 287 -7.27 -6.09 27.76
CA ILE A 287 -7.25 -6.05 26.29
C ILE A 287 -8.51 -6.67 25.70
N ASP A 288 -8.90 -7.86 26.13
CA ASP A 288 -10.08 -8.59 25.65
C ASP A 288 -11.42 -7.94 26.06
N ARG A 289 -11.38 -6.83 26.79
CA ARG A 289 -12.57 -6.13 27.27
C ARG A 289 -12.89 -4.86 26.52
N VAL A 290 -12.13 -4.53 25.49
CA VAL A 290 -12.29 -3.30 24.71
C VAL A 290 -12.28 -3.61 23.22
N GLY A 291 -12.91 -2.74 22.41
CA GLY A 291 -12.76 -2.68 20.97
C GLY A 291 -12.19 -1.32 20.56
N PHE A 292 -11.43 -1.24 19.47
CA PHE A 292 -10.77 -0.01 19.06
C PHE A 292 -10.68 0.09 17.53
N LYS A 293 -11.05 1.24 17.00
CA LYS A 293 -11.03 1.49 15.55
C LYS A 293 -10.73 2.96 15.27
N ASP A 294 -10.12 3.26 14.13
CA ASP A 294 -9.99 4.62 13.64
C ASP A 294 -11.27 5.13 12.98
N LEU A 295 -11.32 6.42 12.69
CA LEU A 295 -12.35 7.04 11.88
C LEU A 295 -11.74 7.45 10.52
N GLY A 296 -11.78 6.55 9.58
CA GLY A 296 -11.45 6.79 8.18
C GLY A 296 -12.69 7.15 7.35
N ALA A 297 -12.90 6.43 6.26
CA ALA A 297 -14.05 6.58 5.38
C ALA A 297 -15.38 6.53 6.14
N GLY A 298 -16.25 7.52 5.88
CA GLY A 298 -17.57 7.63 6.51
C GLY A 298 -17.60 7.98 7.99
N GLY A 299 -16.45 8.30 8.58
CA GLY A 299 -16.34 8.90 9.92
C GLY A 299 -16.98 8.10 11.04
N ILE A 300 -17.81 8.76 11.86
CA ILE A 300 -18.48 8.15 13.03
C ILE A 300 -19.39 7.00 12.61
N ALA A 301 -20.08 7.13 11.49
CA ALA A 301 -21.01 6.11 11.01
C ALA A 301 -20.31 4.76 10.79
N CYS A 302 -19.24 4.76 9.98
CA CYS A 302 -18.54 3.52 9.64
C CYS A 302 -17.87 2.91 10.87
N ALA A 303 -17.09 3.69 11.63
CA ALA A 303 -16.40 3.18 12.80
C ALA A 303 -17.36 2.57 13.83
N SER A 304 -18.49 3.23 14.12
CA SER A 304 -19.41 2.74 15.15
C SER A 304 -20.25 1.54 14.71
N VAL A 305 -20.67 1.50 13.42
CA VAL A 305 -21.46 0.36 12.93
C VAL A 305 -20.59 -0.89 12.77
N GLU A 306 -19.36 -0.75 12.30
CA GLU A 306 -18.43 -1.86 12.10
C GLU A 306 -17.97 -2.45 13.43
N LEU A 307 -17.59 -1.60 14.41
CA LEU A 307 -17.26 -2.05 15.78
C LEU A 307 -18.37 -2.89 16.41
N ALA A 308 -19.64 -2.53 16.17
CA ALA A 308 -20.78 -3.26 16.70
C ALA A 308 -21.10 -4.52 15.91
N GLU A 309 -21.24 -4.39 14.58
CA GLU A 309 -21.76 -5.44 13.70
C GLU A 309 -20.83 -6.63 13.59
N ALA A 310 -19.51 -6.44 13.55
CA ALA A 310 -18.53 -7.52 13.46
C ALA A 310 -18.66 -8.57 14.59
N SER A 311 -19.33 -8.22 15.70
CA SER A 311 -19.68 -9.14 16.80
C SER A 311 -21.19 -9.41 16.89
N GLY A 312 -21.97 -9.01 15.90
CA GLY A 312 -23.42 -9.26 15.83
C GLY A 312 -24.26 -8.31 16.66
N TYR A 313 -23.69 -7.17 17.10
CA TYR A 313 -24.39 -6.14 17.84
C TYR A 313 -24.95 -5.04 16.95
N GLY A 314 -25.79 -4.19 17.51
CA GLY A 314 -26.16 -2.89 16.98
C GLY A 314 -25.54 -1.78 17.82
N ALA A 315 -25.84 -0.54 17.44
CA ALA A 315 -25.37 0.64 18.17
C ALA A 315 -26.44 1.73 18.26
N GLU A 316 -26.42 2.52 19.31
CA GLU A 316 -27.13 3.78 19.38
C GLU A 316 -26.13 4.92 19.54
N ILE A 317 -26.11 5.84 18.57
CA ILE A 317 -25.23 7.01 18.54
C ILE A 317 -26.07 8.28 18.74
N ASN A 318 -25.62 9.18 19.60
CA ASN A 318 -26.24 10.49 19.84
C ASN A 318 -25.31 11.59 19.34
N LEU A 319 -25.64 12.21 18.21
CA LEU A 319 -24.84 13.26 17.59
C LEU A 319 -24.81 14.56 18.39
N ASP A 320 -25.77 14.77 19.30
CA ASP A 320 -25.79 15.95 20.17
C ASP A 320 -24.62 15.94 21.20
N LEU A 321 -23.97 14.76 21.38
CA LEU A 321 -22.80 14.58 22.24
C LEU A 321 -21.46 14.67 21.47
N VAL A 322 -21.49 14.75 20.16
CA VAL A 322 -20.29 14.81 19.32
C VAL A 322 -19.72 16.23 19.31
N PRO A 323 -18.45 16.42 19.70
CA PRO A 323 -17.79 17.72 19.57
C PRO A 323 -17.69 18.16 18.10
N THR A 324 -18.03 19.42 17.82
CA THR A 324 -17.94 20.02 16.49
C THR A 324 -17.16 21.33 16.52
N SER A 325 -16.32 21.56 15.53
CA SER A 325 -15.54 22.79 15.38
C SER A 325 -16.36 23.95 14.76
N ILE A 326 -17.47 23.61 14.11
CA ILE A 326 -18.37 24.55 13.43
C ILE A 326 -19.78 24.36 14.01
N ASN A 327 -20.42 25.47 14.37
CA ASN A 327 -21.80 25.45 14.85
C ASN A 327 -22.80 25.12 13.74
N ASN A 328 -23.87 24.44 14.06
CA ASN A 328 -24.98 24.12 13.17
C ASN A 328 -24.62 23.28 11.93
N LEU A 329 -23.66 22.38 12.07
CA LEU A 329 -23.40 21.34 11.04
C LEU A 329 -24.68 20.50 10.84
N LEU A 330 -24.93 20.10 9.59
CA LEU A 330 -26.00 19.14 9.30
C LEU A 330 -25.72 17.80 10.00
N PRO A 331 -26.72 17.13 10.59
CA PRO A 331 -26.52 15.84 11.25
C PRO A 331 -25.82 14.79 10.38
N ALA A 332 -26.13 14.74 9.07
CA ALA A 332 -25.44 13.84 8.13
C ALA A 332 -23.94 14.18 7.99
N VAL A 333 -23.56 15.46 8.08
CA VAL A 333 -22.17 15.89 8.07
C VAL A 333 -21.48 15.46 9.38
N VAL A 334 -22.09 15.69 10.53
CA VAL A 334 -21.54 15.26 11.84
C VAL A 334 -21.32 13.75 11.85
N LEU A 335 -22.26 12.99 11.29
CA LEU A 335 -22.22 11.52 11.26
C LEU A 335 -21.13 10.97 10.31
N CYS A 336 -21.01 11.57 9.12
CA CYS A 336 -20.28 10.97 7.99
C CYS A 336 -19.03 11.74 7.53
N SER A 337 -18.69 12.89 8.14
CA SER A 337 -17.43 13.56 7.82
C SER A 337 -16.22 12.71 8.18
N GLU A 338 -15.23 12.70 7.30
CA GLU A 338 -13.98 11.96 7.47
C GLU A 338 -12.90 12.83 8.13
N THR A 339 -13.33 13.68 9.11
CA THR A 339 -12.42 14.49 9.92
C THR A 339 -11.31 13.62 10.47
N GLN A 340 -10.04 13.99 10.18
CA GLN A 340 -8.87 13.22 10.52
C GLN A 340 -8.55 13.22 12.03
N GLU A 341 -7.53 12.46 12.44
CA GLU A 341 -7.02 12.37 13.81
C GLU A 341 -8.10 12.01 14.83
N ARG A 342 -8.90 10.98 14.51
CA ARG A 342 -9.95 10.47 15.38
C ARG A 342 -9.89 8.96 15.51
N PHE A 343 -10.26 8.49 16.73
CA PHE A 343 -10.40 7.08 17.06
C PHE A 343 -11.67 6.84 17.84
N MET A 344 -12.16 5.61 17.84
CA MET A 344 -13.34 5.19 18.60
C MET A 344 -13.03 3.94 19.41
N TRP A 345 -13.31 4.03 20.71
CA TRP A 345 -13.27 2.91 21.63
C TRP A 345 -14.66 2.37 21.91
N VAL A 346 -14.75 1.06 22.14
CA VAL A 346 -15.88 0.41 22.79
C VAL A 346 -15.38 -0.12 24.12
N VAL A 347 -15.94 0.41 25.22
CA VAL A 347 -15.48 0.11 26.59
C VAL A 347 -16.62 -0.19 27.53
N PRO A 348 -16.44 -1.06 28.55
CA PRO A 348 -17.43 -1.28 29.57
C PRO A 348 -17.62 -0.03 30.44
N GLN A 349 -18.82 0.13 31.03
CA GLN A 349 -19.21 1.32 31.78
C GLN A 349 -18.24 1.69 32.90
N GLU A 350 -17.66 0.70 33.59
CA GLU A 350 -16.72 0.92 34.68
C GLU A 350 -15.36 1.49 34.27
N LEU A 351 -15.00 1.39 32.98
CA LEU A 351 -13.75 1.96 32.46
C LEU A 351 -13.92 3.35 31.84
N VAL A 352 -15.13 3.82 31.60
CA VAL A 352 -15.41 5.10 30.93
C VAL A 352 -14.65 6.26 31.57
N ASP A 353 -14.76 6.45 32.88
CA ASP A 353 -14.07 7.54 33.60
C ASP A 353 -12.53 7.45 33.44
N THR A 354 -12.00 6.23 33.40
CA THR A 354 -10.55 6.01 33.21
C THR A 354 -10.12 6.50 31.84
N PHE A 355 -10.87 6.15 30.78
CA PHE A 355 -10.57 6.60 29.41
C PHE A 355 -10.70 8.11 29.26
N LEU A 356 -11.80 8.71 29.77
CA LEU A 356 -12.01 10.15 29.68
C LEU A 356 -10.89 10.93 30.40
N LYS A 357 -10.51 10.55 31.62
CA LYS A 357 -9.41 11.18 32.35
C LYS A 357 -8.06 10.97 31.65
N HIS A 358 -7.82 9.80 31.10
CA HIS A 358 -6.58 9.52 30.38
C HIS A 358 -6.35 10.49 29.23
N TYR A 359 -7.33 10.66 28.35
CA TYR A 359 -7.18 11.54 27.19
C TYR A 359 -7.34 13.02 27.54
N ASN A 360 -8.34 13.38 28.37
CA ASN A 360 -8.69 14.78 28.61
C ASN A 360 -7.84 15.45 29.69
N GLU A 361 -7.37 14.67 30.70
CA GLU A 361 -6.61 15.24 31.83
C GLU A 361 -5.13 14.85 31.74
N ARG A 362 -4.81 13.53 31.68
CA ARG A 362 -3.41 13.06 31.68
C ARG A 362 -2.66 13.46 30.40
N PHE A 363 -3.28 13.32 29.23
CA PHE A 363 -2.74 13.73 27.95
C PHE A 363 -3.26 15.09 27.49
N ALA A 364 -4.16 15.70 28.23
CA ALA A 364 -4.64 17.09 28.07
C ALA A 364 -5.02 17.44 26.61
N LEU A 365 -5.73 16.55 25.90
CA LEU A 365 -6.11 16.79 24.49
C LEU A 365 -6.77 18.15 24.26
N PRO A 366 -7.66 18.68 25.16
CA PRO A 366 -8.26 20.00 24.99
C PRO A 366 -7.25 21.16 24.98
N GLU A 367 -6.07 20.96 25.57
CA GLU A 367 -4.99 21.97 25.58
C GLU A 367 -4.10 21.90 24.35
N ILE A 368 -4.12 20.76 23.63
CA ILE A 368 -3.29 20.52 22.44
C ILE A 368 -3.96 21.08 21.18
N CYS A 369 -5.27 20.88 21.05
CA CYS A 369 -6.06 21.39 19.93
C CYS A 369 -7.45 21.78 20.45
N ASP A 370 -7.90 22.96 20.04
CA ASP A 370 -9.20 23.50 20.48
C ASP A 370 -10.34 22.55 20.10
N GLY A 371 -11.14 22.17 21.07
CA GLY A 371 -12.25 21.22 20.95
C GLY A 371 -11.86 19.74 20.87
N ALA A 372 -10.57 19.39 20.78
CA ALA A 372 -10.14 18.00 20.80
C ALA A 372 -10.34 17.38 22.18
N GLN A 373 -10.96 16.21 22.24
CA GLN A 373 -11.25 15.54 23.51
C GLN A 373 -11.67 14.08 23.34
N ALA A 374 -11.76 13.36 24.44
CA ALA A 374 -12.48 12.09 24.54
C ALA A 374 -13.89 12.35 25.08
N THR A 375 -14.90 11.78 24.45
CA THR A 375 -16.30 11.94 24.88
C THR A 375 -17.12 10.70 24.56
N VAL A 376 -18.10 10.37 25.43
CA VAL A 376 -19.05 9.31 25.18
C VAL A 376 -20.07 9.80 24.15
N VAL A 377 -20.25 9.02 23.07
CA VAL A 377 -21.15 9.38 21.96
C VAL A 377 -22.27 8.36 21.72
N GLY A 378 -22.23 7.22 22.38
CA GLY A 378 -23.23 6.17 22.14
C GLY A 378 -23.02 4.92 22.98
N THR A 379 -23.83 3.90 22.70
CA THR A 379 -23.83 2.63 23.42
C THR A 379 -24.09 1.45 22.48
N ILE A 380 -23.54 0.28 22.81
CA ILE A 380 -23.79 -0.99 22.14
C ILE A 380 -25.18 -1.51 22.46
N ARG A 381 -25.89 -2.01 21.46
CA ARG A 381 -27.21 -2.62 21.51
C ARG A 381 -27.15 -4.10 21.14
N ASN A 382 -28.02 -4.94 21.73
CA ASN A 382 -28.06 -6.38 21.43
C ASN A 382 -29.12 -6.77 20.39
N ASP A 383 -29.86 -5.80 19.85
CA ASP A 383 -30.94 -6.04 18.88
C ASP A 383 -30.49 -5.98 17.40
N GLY A 384 -29.21 -5.72 17.15
CA GLY A 384 -28.64 -5.64 15.79
C GLY A 384 -29.07 -4.39 15.02
N LEU A 385 -29.72 -3.41 15.65
CA LEU A 385 -30.12 -2.15 15.03
C LEU A 385 -29.06 -1.08 15.22
N TYR A 386 -28.75 -0.37 14.14
CA TYR A 386 -27.97 0.87 14.15
C TYR A 386 -28.93 2.05 14.16
N VAL A 387 -28.92 2.78 15.26
CA VAL A 387 -29.81 3.93 15.51
C VAL A 387 -28.96 5.17 15.73
N VAL A 388 -29.24 6.23 14.99
CA VAL A 388 -28.58 7.53 15.18
C VAL A 388 -29.61 8.59 15.54
N LYS A 389 -29.35 9.33 16.60
CA LYS A 389 -30.19 10.42 17.10
C LYS A 389 -29.51 11.78 16.96
N ALA A 390 -30.27 12.78 16.54
CA ALA A 390 -29.86 14.17 16.51
C ALA A 390 -31.05 15.05 16.88
N GLN A 391 -30.86 16.03 17.79
CA GLN A 391 -31.90 16.94 18.25
C GLN A 391 -33.18 16.21 18.75
N GLY A 392 -32.97 15.07 19.42
CA GLY A 392 -34.03 14.23 19.95
C GLY A 392 -34.81 13.43 18.90
N LYS A 393 -34.43 13.47 17.63
CA LYS A 393 -35.08 12.68 16.54
C LYS A 393 -34.16 11.52 16.09
N GLU A 394 -34.76 10.39 15.74
CA GLU A 394 -34.02 9.33 15.04
C GLU A 394 -33.84 9.73 13.58
N ILE A 395 -32.57 9.83 13.13
CA ILE A 395 -32.22 10.18 11.76
C ILE A 395 -31.66 9.00 10.97
N VAL A 396 -31.29 7.91 11.64
CA VAL A 396 -30.96 6.61 11.07
C VAL A 396 -31.58 5.53 11.94
N SER A 397 -32.21 4.55 11.30
CA SER A 397 -32.74 3.35 11.98
C SER A 397 -32.75 2.19 10.98
N ALA A 398 -31.72 1.34 11.02
CA ALA A 398 -31.53 0.24 10.09
C ALA A 398 -30.81 -0.93 10.76
N ARG A 399 -30.83 -2.11 10.16
CA ARG A 399 -30.00 -3.23 10.62
C ARG A 399 -28.51 -2.92 10.35
N ALA A 400 -27.69 -3.12 11.36
CA ALA A 400 -26.23 -2.91 11.25
C ALA A 400 -25.65 -3.77 10.09
N GLU A 401 -26.04 -5.03 10.00
CA GLU A 401 -25.63 -5.97 8.95
C GLU A 401 -25.96 -5.46 7.52
N ASP A 402 -27.12 -4.84 7.32
CA ASP A 402 -27.50 -4.32 6.01
C ASP A 402 -26.63 -3.11 5.60
N ILE A 403 -26.17 -2.32 6.57
CA ILE A 403 -25.29 -1.18 6.34
C ILE A 403 -23.87 -1.67 5.98
N THR A 404 -23.27 -2.55 6.78
CA THR A 404 -21.89 -3.01 6.59
C THR A 404 -21.72 -3.92 5.38
N LYS A 405 -22.74 -4.72 5.06
CA LYS A 405 -22.72 -5.58 3.89
C LYS A 405 -22.80 -4.81 2.57
N GLY A 406 -23.51 -3.69 2.54
CA GLY A 406 -23.78 -2.92 1.34
C GLY A 406 -24.56 -3.69 0.27
N ILE A 407 -24.66 -3.11 -0.93
CA ILE A 407 -25.29 -3.71 -2.11
C ILE A 407 -24.18 -4.29 -2.99
N LEU A 408 -24.16 -5.62 -3.18
CA LEU A 408 -23.12 -6.30 -3.96
C LEU A 408 -23.55 -6.46 -5.42
N TYR A 409 -22.60 -6.32 -6.34
CA TYR A 409 -22.77 -6.49 -7.77
C TYR A 409 -21.97 -7.68 -8.31
N ASP A 410 -22.56 -8.41 -9.24
CA ASP A 410 -21.85 -9.35 -10.12
C ASP A 410 -21.67 -8.67 -11.48
N ARG A 411 -20.60 -7.87 -11.62
CA ARG A 411 -20.33 -7.10 -12.83
C ARG A 411 -19.96 -8.03 -13.99
N PRO A 412 -20.52 -7.83 -15.18
CA PRO A 412 -20.04 -8.54 -16.36
C PRO A 412 -18.61 -8.07 -16.72
N TYR A 413 -17.81 -8.99 -17.23
CA TYR A 413 -16.45 -8.67 -17.69
C TYR A 413 -16.11 -9.41 -18.98
N SER A 414 -15.20 -8.82 -19.76
CA SER A 414 -14.71 -9.37 -21.01
C SER A 414 -13.20 -9.15 -21.13
N ALA A 415 -12.54 -10.05 -21.86
CA ALA A 415 -11.11 -9.85 -22.13
C ALA A 415 -10.90 -8.60 -22.99
N LYS A 416 -9.91 -7.79 -22.65
CA LYS A 416 -9.44 -6.69 -23.48
C LYS A 416 -8.45 -7.24 -24.50
N PRO A 417 -8.68 -7.05 -25.80
CA PRO A 417 -7.73 -7.51 -26.82
C PRO A 417 -6.40 -6.76 -26.72
N ASN A 418 -5.29 -7.48 -26.73
CA ASN A 418 -3.99 -6.86 -26.91
C ASN A 418 -3.84 -6.40 -28.36
N THR A 419 -3.76 -5.09 -28.56
CA THR A 419 -3.62 -4.44 -29.88
C THR A 419 -2.20 -3.97 -30.15
N HIS A 420 -1.27 -4.17 -29.21
CA HIS A 420 0.11 -3.73 -29.34
C HIS A 420 0.92 -4.69 -30.22
N SER A 421 1.81 -4.12 -31.05
CA SER A 421 2.69 -4.88 -31.93
C SER A 421 4.14 -4.73 -31.45
N GLU A 422 4.92 -5.78 -31.72
CA GLU A 422 6.35 -5.72 -31.45
C GLU A 422 7.01 -4.77 -32.48
N PRO A 423 7.90 -3.84 -32.04
CA PRO A 423 8.60 -2.96 -32.95
C PRO A 423 9.61 -3.73 -33.81
N GLY A 424 9.95 -3.18 -34.97
CA GLY A 424 11.05 -3.67 -35.77
C GLY A 424 12.39 -3.54 -35.04
N HIS A 425 13.47 -4.04 -35.68
CA HIS A 425 14.81 -3.97 -35.09
C HIS A 425 15.24 -2.52 -34.81
N ILE A 426 15.58 -2.24 -33.54
CA ILE A 426 16.15 -0.96 -33.10
C ILE A 426 17.68 -1.05 -33.30
N THR A 427 18.25 -0.12 -34.03
CA THR A 427 19.70 -0.08 -34.27
C THR A 427 20.37 0.82 -33.23
N VAL A 428 21.09 0.22 -32.30
CA VAL A 428 21.91 0.97 -31.31
C VAL A 428 23.29 1.23 -31.92
N SER A 429 23.59 2.47 -32.28
CA SER A 429 24.86 2.87 -32.85
C SER A 429 25.97 3.10 -31.81
N ASN A 430 25.61 3.40 -30.56
CA ASN A 430 26.52 3.67 -29.45
C ASN A 430 25.95 3.18 -28.14
N PHE A 431 26.43 2.06 -27.63
CA PHE A 431 25.97 1.42 -26.40
C PHE A 431 26.35 2.22 -25.14
N ASN A 432 27.46 2.97 -25.15
CA ASN A 432 27.80 3.86 -24.02
C ASN A 432 26.73 4.96 -23.88
N LYS A 433 26.34 5.58 -25.02
CA LYS A 433 25.28 6.59 -25.00
C LYS A 433 23.95 5.98 -24.57
N GLN A 434 23.61 4.79 -25.11
CA GLN A 434 22.35 4.12 -24.75
C GLN A 434 22.25 3.83 -23.25
N LEU A 435 23.33 3.38 -22.60
CA LEU A 435 23.36 3.17 -21.16
C LEU A 435 23.24 4.50 -20.40
N LEU A 436 23.91 5.56 -20.83
CA LEU A 436 23.77 6.87 -20.21
C LEU A 436 22.34 7.43 -20.34
N ASP A 437 21.72 7.27 -21.50
CA ASP A 437 20.33 7.70 -21.73
C ASP A 437 19.34 6.92 -20.80
N LEU A 438 19.60 5.62 -20.57
CA LEU A 438 18.82 4.83 -19.60
C LEU A 438 19.06 5.32 -18.17
N LEU A 439 20.29 5.52 -17.75
CA LEU A 439 20.61 5.98 -16.40
C LEU A 439 20.08 7.38 -16.08
N THR A 440 19.89 8.23 -17.08
CA THR A 440 19.28 9.56 -16.90
C THR A 440 17.76 9.55 -16.99
N HIS A 441 17.15 8.41 -17.36
CA HIS A 441 15.69 8.32 -17.51
C HIS A 441 15.00 8.38 -16.15
N GLU A 442 13.88 9.12 -16.05
CA GLU A 442 13.13 9.35 -14.81
C GLU A 442 12.69 8.07 -14.09
N ASN A 443 12.55 6.96 -14.82
CA ASN A 443 12.15 5.66 -14.25
C ASN A 443 13.35 4.76 -13.88
N ILE A 444 14.60 5.22 -14.05
CA ILE A 444 15.83 4.53 -13.66
C ILE A 444 16.72 5.38 -12.75
N ALA A 445 16.82 6.67 -13.01
CA ALA A 445 17.66 7.61 -12.26
C ALA A 445 17.38 7.55 -10.75
N SER A 446 18.34 7.98 -9.94
CA SER A 446 18.25 8.00 -8.49
C SER A 446 16.97 8.65 -7.97
N ARG A 447 16.28 7.99 -7.05
CA ARG A 447 15.10 8.52 -6.35
C ARG A 447 15.43 9.41 -5.16
N ALA A 448 16.72 9.78 -4.98
CA ALA A 448 17.15 10.67 -3.91
C ALA A 448 16.31 11.96 -3.77
N PRO A 449 15.88 12.64 -4.84
CA PRO A 449 15.02 13.82 -4.74
C PRO A 449 13.68 13.57 -4.03
N ILE A 450 13.24 12.33 -3.93
CA ILE A 450 12.02 11.91 -3.24
C ILE A 450 12.35 11.52 -1.80
N TYR A 451 13.13 10.44 -1.59
CA TYR A 451 13.34 9.87 -0.27
C TYR A 451 14.23 10.69 0.65
N GLU A 452 15.04 11.64 0.15
CA GLU A 452 15.82 12.53 1.00
C GLU A 452 14.94 13.56 1.75
N SER A 453 13.69 13.73 1.37
CA SER A 453 12.70 14.54 2.08
C SER A 453 12.14 13.85 3.33
N TYR A 454 12.33 12.54 3.45
CA TYR A 454 11.78 11.72 4.51
C TYR A 454 12.80 11.47 5.63
N ASP A 455 12.32 11.42 6.87
CA ASP A 455 13.09 10.86 7.98
C ASP A 455 13.27 9.36 7.77
N LYS A 456 14.51 8.89 7.75
CA LYS A 456 14.86 7.49 7.47
C LYS A 456 15.36 6.73 8.71
N GLN A 457 15.89 7.44 9.72
CA GLN A 457 16.53 6.84 10.90
C GLN A 457 15.85 7.18 12.23
N VAL A 458 14.80 7.97 12.21
CA VAL A 458 14.02 8.26 13.41
C VAL A 458 13.53 6.95 14.04
N GLN A 459 13.55 6.81 15.34
CA GLN A 459 13.41 5.58 16.15
C GLN A 459 14.65 4.67 16.22
N GLY A 460 15.70 4.86 15.39
CA GLY A 460 16.92 4.06 15.46
C GLY A 460 16.75 2.57 15.10
N ARG A 461 15.79 2.24 14.26
CA ARG A 461 15.47 0.85 13.88
C ARG A 461 15.86 0.51 12.43
N SER A 462 16.12 1.49 11.58
CA SER A 462 16.47 1.26 10.16
C SER A 462 17.85 0.64 10.02
N ILE A 463 17.95 -0.48 9.32
CA ILE A 463 19.18 -1.21 9.02
C ILE A 463 19.63 -0.94 7.58
N VAL A 464 18.68 -0.96 6.63
CA VAL A 464 18.89 -0.56 5.23
C VAL A 464 17.91 0.54 4.91
N GLU A 465 18.46 1.70 4.58
CA GLU A 465 17.71 2.88 4.17
C GLU A 465 17.33 2.83 2.69
N PRO A 466 16.35 3.63 2.23
CA PRO A 466 16.05 3.79 0.81
C PRO A 466 17.29 4.12 -0.02
N GLY A 467 17.41 3.49 -1.19
CA GLY A 467 18.50 3.71 -2.15
C GLY A 467 19.78 2.90 -1.90
N TRP A 468 19.79 1.98 -0.94
CA TRP A 468 20.98 1.17 -0.62
C TRP A 468 20.87 -0.31 -0.95
N ALA A 469 19.67 -0.83 -1.16
CA ALA A 469 19.40 -2.21 -1.54
C ALA A 469 18.01 -2.30 -2.21
N ASP A 470 17.65 -3.48 -2.68
CA ASP A 470 16.39 -3.75 -3.39
C ASP A 470 15.17 -3.72 -2.46
N ALA A 471 15.38 -3.85 -1.15
CA ALA A 471 14.35 -3.69 -0.13
C ALA A 471 14.89 -2.91 1.07
N GLY A 472 14.02 -2.14 1.72
CA GLY A 472 14.32 -1.54 3.01
C GLY A 472 14.30 -2.59 4.12
N VAL A 473 15.17 -2.46 5.13
CA VAL A 473 15.23 -3.41 6.26
C VAL A 473 15.21 -2.65 7.58
N ILE A 474 14.36 -3.12 8.50
CA ILE A 474 14.19 -2.56 9.85
C ILE A 474 14.40 -3.65 10.90
N ALA A 475 14.96 -3.28 12.07
CA ALA A 475 15.09 -4.12 13.26
C ALA A 475 13.95 -3.81 14.25
N PRO A 476 12.81 -4.50 14.17
CA PRO A 476 11.59 -4.13 14.90
C PRO A 476 11.72 -4.31 16.43
N PHE A 477 12.65 -5.17 16.89
CA PHE A 477 12.76 -5.61 18.27
C PHE A 477 14.12 -5.27 18.91
N ASN A 478 14.86 -4.28 18.40
CA ASN A 478 16.20 -3.92 18.88
C ASN A 478 16.25 -3.20 20.24
N GLU A 479 15.12 -3.00 20.90
CA GLU A 479 15.02 -2.35 22.22
C GLU A 479 15.04 -3.38 23.36
N ASP A 480 15.56 -2.98 24.54
CA ASP A 480 15.68 -3.83 25.73
C ASP A 480 14.35 -4.33 26.30
N LYS A 481 13.21 -3.71 25.91
CA LYS A 481 11.88 -4.19 26.28
C LYS A 481 11.50 -5.54 25.64
N TYR A 482 12.23 -5.95 24.58
CA TYR A 482 11.99 -7.21 23.89
C TYR A 482 12.94 -8.31 24.38
N PRO A 483 12.52 -9.61 24.32
CA PRO A 483 13.39 -10.74 24.64
C PRO A 483 14.66 -10.76 23.80
N GLN A 484 15.79 -11.04 24.43
CA GLN A 484 17.10 -10.98 23.77
C GLN A 484 17.18 -11.87 22.51
N GLU A 485 16.52 -13.02 22.52
CA GLU A 485 16.54 -13.98 21.41
C GLU A 485 15.87 -13.49 20.12
N ILE A 486 15.03 -12.47 20.19
CA ILE A 486 14.35 -11.89 19.02
C ILE A 486 14.93 -10.52 18.61
N GLN A 487 15.83 -9.94 19.40
CA GLN A 487 16.36 -8.59 19.15
C GLN A 487 17.13 -8.47 17.83
N CYS A 488 17.72 -9.57 17.33
CA CYS A 488 18.42 -9.59 16.05
C CYS A 488 17.49 -9.80 14.83
N THR A 489 16.20 -10.01 15.02
CA THR A 489 15.27 -10.20 13.90
C THR A 489 15.18 -8.94 13.04
N GLY A 490 15.37 -9.10 11.73
CA GLY A 490 15.12 -8.07 10.73
C GLY A 490 13.81 -8.31 9.97
N VAL A 491 13.19 -7.23 9.53
CA VAL A 491 12.03 -7.26 8.63
C VAL A 491 12.35 -6.44 7.39
N ALA A 492 12.18 -7.05 6.23
CA ALA A 492 12.36 -6.41 4.94
C ALA A 492 11.00 -6.03 4.32
N LEU A 493 10.96 -4.93 3.59
CA LEU A 493 9.79 -4.44 2.86
C LEU A 493 10.20 -3.99 1.46
N SER A 494 9.48 -4.47 0.46
CA SER A 494 9.53 -3.98 -0.92
C SER A 494 8.13 -3.55 -1.39
N VAL A 495 8.09 -2.68 -2.40
CA VAL A 495 6.84 -2.26 -3.07
C VAL A 495 7.14 -2.17 -4.57
N ASP A 496 6.34 -2.85 -5.40
CA ASP A 496 6.62 -2.98 -6.83
C ASP A 496 5.37 -2.93 -7.71
N HIS A 497 5.50 -2.31 -8.87
CA HIS A 497 4.52 -2.31 -9.95
C HIS A 497 5.08 -1.58 -11.18
N ASN A 498 4.99 -2.20 -12.38
CA ASN A 498 5.34 -1.55 -13.62
C ASN A 498 4.09 -1.30 -14.50
N PRO A 499 3.65 -0.03 -14.68
CA PRO A 499 2.43 0.29 -15.43
C PRO A 499 2.52 -0.05 -16.92
N ARG A 500 3.72 -0.05 -17.48
CA ARG A 500 3.91 -0.31 -18.91
C ARG A 500 3.71 -1.79 -19.25
N TYR A 501 4.05 -2.70 -18.33
CA TYR A 501 3.71 -4.11 -18.47
C TYR A 501 2.18 -4.30 -18.43
N ASN A 502 1.50 -3.64 -17.53
CA ASN A 502 0.06 -3.72 -17.39
C ASN A 502 -0.71 -3.09 -18.57
N LYS A 503 -0.12 -2.10 -19.28
CA LYS A 503 -0.67 -1.61 -20.57
C LYS A 503 -0.73 -2.70 -21.63
N ILE A 504 0.22 -3.65 -21.60
CA ILE A 504 0.30 -4.75 -22.56
C ILE A 504 -0.61 -5.91 -22.15
N ASP A 505 -0.52 -6.32 -20.87
CA ASP A 505 -1.23 -7.48 -20.34
C ASP A 505 -1.39 -7.38 -18.82
N ALA A 506 -2.62 -7.27 -18.33
CA ALA A 506 -2.92 -7.09 -16.91
C ALA A 506 -2.53 -8.31 -16.07
N TYR A 507 -2.66 -9.54 -16.61
CA TYR A 507 -2.27 -10.76 -15.93
C TYR A 507 -0.74 -10.83 -15.72
N TRP A 508 0.02 -10.71 -16.81
CA TRP A 508 1.46 -10.79 -16.72
C TRP A 508 2.09 -9.58 -16.03
N GLY A 509 1.49 -8.39 -16.12
CA GLY A 509 1.91 -7.23 -15.34
C GLY A 509 1.77 -7.48 -13.84
N ALA A 510 0.66 -8.08 -13.40
CA ALA A 510 0.44 -8.46 -12.01
C ALA A 510 1.39 -9.58 -11.54
N VAL A 511 1.65 -10.58 -12.40
CA VAL A 511 2.65 -11.62 -12.12
C VAL A 511 4.03 -10.99 -11.89
N ASN A 512 4.45 -10.05 -12.74
CA ASN A 512 5.74 -9.38 -12.58
C ASN A 512 5.81 -8.58 -11.28
N ALA A 513 4.76 -7.84 -10.90
CA ALA A 513 4.73 -7.09 -9.64
C ALA A 513 4.95 -8.00 -8.41
N VAL A 514 4.31 -9.17 -8.37
CA VAL A 514 4.53 -10.16 -7.30
C VAL A 514 5.94 -10.74 -7.33
N VAL A 515 6.40 -11.17 -8.51
CA VAL A 515 7.71 -11.83 -8.65
C VAL A 515 8.85 -10.87 -8.32
N GLU A 516 8.75 -9.62 -8.75
CA GLU A 516 9.74 -8.58 -8.49
C GLU A 516 9.79 -8.21 -7.01
N SER A 517 8.64 -7.98 -6.38
CA SER A 517 8.60 -7.71 -4.94
C SER A 517 9.22 -8.84 -4.11
N VAL A 518 9.01 -10.10 -4.51
CA VAL A 518 9.65 -11.26 -3.87
C VAL A 518 11.15 -11.31 -4.13
N ARG A 519 11.61 -11.00 -5.37
CA ARG A 519 13.04 -10.93 -5.68
C ARG A 519 13.77 -9.90 -4.83
N ASN A 520 13.18 -8.72 -4.69
CA ASN A 520 13.72 -7.62 -3.90
C ASN A 520 13.90 -8.02 -2.42
N ILE A 521 12.92 -8.73 -1.85
CA ILE A 521 13.04 -9.30 -0.49
C ILE A 521 14.19 -10.32 -0.41
N VAL A 522 14.32 -11.20 -1.39
CA VAL A 522 15.36 -12.23 -1.39
C VAL A 522 16.75 -11.62 -1.59
N ALA A 523 16.88 -10.57 -2.43
CA ALA A 523 18.15 -9.90 -2.71
C ALA A 523 18.82 -9.32 -1.45
N VAL A 524 18.04 -8.90 -0.44
CA VAL A 524 18.57 -8.44 0.84
C VAL A 524 18.80 -9.56 1.86
N GLY A 525 18.57 -10.83 1.50
CA GLY A 525 18.77 -12.01 2.35
C GLY A 525 17.55 -12.36 3.22
N ALA A 526 16.41 -11.69 3.04
CA ALA A 526 15.16 -12.01 3.71
C ALA A 526 14.42 -13.16 3.03
N TRP A 527 13.51 -13.81 3.77
CA TRP A 527 12.54 -14.74 3.20
C TRP A 527 11.16 -14.10 3.14
N PRO A 528 10.46 -14.13 1.98
CA PRO A 528 9.13 -13.56 1.84
C PRO A 528 8.12 -14.32 2.72
N LEU A 529 7.33 -13.60 3.51
CA LEU A 529 6.34 -14.15 4.43
C LEU A 529 4.91 -13.84 4.04
N ALA A 530 4.63 -12.63 3.58
CA ALA A 530 3.29 -12.19 3.25
C ALA A 530 3.34 -11.07 2.22
N LEU A 531 2.22 -10.94 1.50
CA LEU A 531 1.98 -9.80 0.61
C LEU A 531 0.82 -8.94 1.11
N THR A 532 0.85 -7.68 0.69
CA THR A 532 -0.32 -6.80 0.63
C THR A 532 -0.47 -6.28 -0.79
N ASP A 533 -1.67 -5.89 -1.15
CA ASP A 533 -1.95 -5.30 -2.45
C ASP A 533 -2.67 -3.96 -2.34
N CYS A 534 -2.50 -3.12 -3.35
CA CYS A 534 -3.33 -1.95 -3.59
C CYS A 534 -3.75 -1.95 -5.06
N LEU A 535 -4.98 -2.37 -5.31
CA LEU A 535 -5.50 -2.63 -6.65
C LEU A 535 -6.19 -1.39 -7.22
N CYS A 536 -5.43 -0.58 -7.98
CA CYS A 536 -5.91 0.64 -8.61
C CYS A 536 -6.31 0.39 -10.07
N PHE A 537 -7.60 0.50 -10.38
CA PHE A 537 -8.16 0.20 -11.70
C PHE A 537 -9.18 1.25 -12.13
N GLY A 538 -9.56 1.21 -13.39
CA GLY A 538 -10.59 2.07 -13.97
C GLY A 538 -12.01 1.74 -13.49
N ASN A 539 -12.99 2.03 -14.33
CA ASN A 539 -14.41 1.91 -14.00
C ASN A 539 -14.89 0.45 -14.09
N PRO A 540 -15.35 -0.18 -12.99
CA PRO A 540 -15.81 -1.57 -12.98
C PRO A 540 -17.12 -1.79 -13.75
N GLU A 541 -17.81 -0.73 -14.14
CA GLU A 541 -19.02 -0.80 -14.99
C GLU A 541 -18.68 -1.02 -16.46
N ASN A 542 -17.41 -0.76 -16.86
CA ASN A 542 -16.89 -1.10 -18.17
C ASN A 542 -16.41 -2.55 -18.16
N PRO A 543 -17.01 -3.46 -18.98
CA PRO A 543 -16.66 -4.88 -18.97
C PRO A 543 -15.20 -5.18 -19.31
N GLU A 544 -14.53 -4.39 -20.15
CA GLU A 544 -13.11 -4.58 -20.47
C GLU A 544 -12.21 -4.18 -19.29
N GLN A 545 -12.50 -3.06 -18.64
CA GLN A 545 -11.74 -2.61 -17.45
C GLN A 545 -11.95 -3.57 -16.26
N MET A 546 -13.18 -4.09 -16.10
CA MET A 546 -13.43 -5.14 -15.11
C MET A 546 -12.72 -6.46 -15.48
N GLY A 547 -12.56 -6.75 -16.77
CA GLY A 547 -11.78 -7.88 -17.27
C GLY A 547 -10.30 -7.76 -16.93
N GLU A 548 -9.70 -6.57 -17.06
CA GLU A 548 -8.33 -6.28 -16.64
C GLU A 548 -8.13 -6.49 -15.13
N PHE A 549 -9.11 -6.09 -14.31
CA PHE A 549 -9.09 -6.35 -12.85
C PHE A 549 -9.10 -7.86 -12.55
N VAL A 550 -9.99 -8.62 -13.20
CA VAL A 550 -10.08 -10.07 -13.01
C VAL A 550 -8.81 -10.79 -13.44
N ASP A 551 -8.21 -10.39 -14.58
CA ASP A 551 -6.96 -10.95 -15.08
C ASP A 551 -5.78 -10.63 -14.14
N ALA A 552 -5.70 -9.42 -13.61
CA ALA A 552 -4.67 -9.04 -12.63
C ALA A 552 -4.79 -9.86 -11.32
N VAL A 553 -6.01 -9.99 -10.77
CA VAL A 553 -6.26 -10.84 -9.59
C VAL A 553 -5.80 -12.28 -9.84
N ARG A 554 -6.10 -12.86 -11.01
CA ARG A 554 -5.64 -14.19 -11.38
C ARG A 554 -4.11 -14.27 -11.45
N GLY A 555 -3.45 -13.26 -12.04
CA GLY A 555 -1.99 -13.18 -12.09
C GLY A 555 -1.36 -13.17 -10.70
N ILE A 556 -1.92 -12.40 -9.75
CA ILE A 556 -1.48 -12.37 -8.35
C ILE A 556 -1.63 -13.77 -7.72
N VAL A 557 -2.80 -14.42 -7.88
CA VAL A 557 -3.05 -15.76 -7.32
C VAL A 557 -2.05 -16.78 -7.82
N ASP A 558 -1.78 -16.79 -9.12
CA ASP A 558 -0.85 -17.76 -9.73
C ASP A 558 0.60 -17.51 -9.28
N ALA A 559 1.03 -16.24 -9.22
CA ALA A 559 2.36 -15.89 -8.73
C ALA A 559 2.55 -16.20 -7.24
N CYS A 560 1.58 -15.85 -6.38
CA CYS A 560 1.60 -16.22 -4.95
C CYS A 560 1.67 -17.74 -4.74
N SER A 561 0.96 -18.49 -5.58
CA SER A 561 0.95 -19.97 -5.54
C SER A 561 2.30 -20.58 -5.94
N ALA A 562 3.08 -19.87 -6.77
CA ALA A 562 4.42 -20.27 -7.18
C ALA A 562 5.47 -20.04 -6.08
N VAL A 563 5.27 -19.12 -5.15
CA VAL A 563 6.17 -18.85 -4.02
C VAL A 563 5.84 -19.81 -2.88
N LYS A 564 6.83 -20.61 -2.46
CA LYS A 564 6.68 -21.63 -1.39
C LYS A 564 7.43 -21.20 -0.15
N MET A 565 6.88 -21.45 1.03
CA MET A 565 7.60 -21.16 2.28
C MET A 565 8.84 -22.02 2.43
N PHE A 566 9.93 -21.44 2.95
CA PHE A 566 11.21 -22.13 3.09
C PHE A 566 11.12 -23.34 4.01
N ALA A 567 10.43 -23.21 5.13
CA ALA A 567 10.26 -24.28 6.12
C ALA A 567 9.25 -25.36 5.71
N ASP A 568 8.24 -25.01 4.89
CA ASP A 568 7.20 -25.94 4.42
C ASP A 568 6.75 -25.58 3.00
N ARG A 569 7.23 -26.32 2.04
CA ARG A 569 6.95 -26.10 0.61
C ARG A 569 5.49 -26.38 0.19
N ASN A 570 4.65 -26.88 1.08
CA ASN A 570 3.21 -27.01 0.83
C ASN A 570 2.46 -25.70 1.13
N VAL A 571 3.09 -24.81 1.88
CA VAL A 571 2.53 -23.47 2.20
C VAL A 571 2.96 -22.48 1.15
N THR A 572 1.99 -21.74 0.58
CA THR A 572 2.21 -20.68 -0.40
C THR A 572 2.17 -19.31 0.24
N LEU A 573 2.67 -18.30 -0.46
CA LEU A 573 2.71 -16.92 0.02
C LEU A 573 1.28 -16.37 0.21
N PRO A 574 0.90 -15.95 1.44
CA PRO A 574 -0.43 -15.41 1.71
C PRO A 574 -0.51 -13.89 1.43
N ILE A 575 -1.73 -13.43 1.12
CA ILE A 575 -2.09 -12.01 1.10
C ILE A 575 -2.85 -11.71 2.40
N ILE A 576 -2.36 -10.77 3.20
CA ILE A 576 -2.87 -10.54 4.56
C ILE A 576 -3.55 -9.20 4.77
N SER A 577 -3.39 -8.26 3.85
CA SER A 577 -4.03 -6.95 3.83
C SER A 577 -4.12 -6.44 2.41
N GLY A 578 -4.92 -5.43 2.15
CA GLY A 578 -4.98 -4.78 0.86
C GLY A 578 -6.16 -3.84 0.70
N ASN A 579 -6.11 -3.05 -0.37
CA ASN A 579 -7.09 -2.04 -0.73
C ASN A 579 -7.49 -2.17 -2.20
N VAL A 580 -8.71 -1.78 -2.53
CA VAL A 580 -9.17 -1.67 -3.92
C VAL A 580 -9.63 -0.23 -4.19
N SER A 581 -9.01 0.41 -5.16
CA SER A 581 -9.36 1.73 -5.68
C SER A 581 -9.85 1.59 -7.12
N LEU A 582 -11.13 1.82 -7.34
CA LEU A 582 -11.75 1.78 -8.67
C LEU A 582 -12.13 3.20 -9.14
N TYR A 583 -12.62 3.31 -10.38
CA TYR A 583 -12.93 4.59 -11.02
C TYR A 583 -11.72 5.53 -11.18
N ASN A 584 -10.50 4.98 -11.22
CA ASN A 584 -9.31 5.77 -11.56
C ASN A 584 -9.31 6.07 -13.04
N GLU A 585 -10.12 7.04 -13.43
CA GLU A 585 -10.29 7.49 -14.81
C GLU A 585 -10.59 8.99 -14.88
N SER A 586 -10.34 9.56 -16.03
CA SER A 586 -10.61 10.95 -16.37
C SER A 586 -11.23 11.07 -17.76
N ALA A 587 -11.47 12.29 -18.24
CA ALA A 587 -11.88 12.52 -19.62
C ALA A 587 -10.87 11.97 -20.67
N GLN A 588 -9.64 11.69 -20.29
CA GLN A 588 -8.60 11.11 -21.16
C GLN A 588 -8.64 9.57 -21.19
N GLY A 589 -9.43 8.94 -20.35
CA GLY A 589 -9.58 7.51 -20.19
C GLY A 589 -9.18 7.01 -18.82
N ALA A 590 -9.19 5.68 -18.66
CA ALA A 590 -8.75 5.02 -17.44
C ALA A 590 -7.22 4.96 -17.36
N ILE A 591 -6.69 4.94 -16.13
CA ILE A 591 -5.28 4.61 -15.88
C ILE A 591 -4.95 3.18 -16.38
N PRO A 592 -3.68 2.82 -16.59
CA PRO A 592 -3.29 1.43 -16.74
C PRO A 592 -3.73 0.61 -15.53
N PRO A 593 -4.08 -0.67 -15.68
CA PRO A 593 -4.22 -1.58 -14.56
C PRO A 593 -3.02 -1.47 -13.64
N SER A 594 -3.25 -1.20 -12.37
CA SER A 594 -2.15 -0.89 -11.43
C SER A 594 -2.30 -1.73 -10.14
N PRO A 595 -1.97 -3.05 -10.22
CA PRO A 595 -1.88 -3.91 -9.06
C PRO A 595 -0.54 -3.65 -8.35
N ILE A 596 -0.52 -2.69 -7.42
CA ILE A 596 0.66 -2.35 -6.63
C ILE A 596 0.81 -3.39 -5.52
N ILE A 597 1.94 -4.07 -5.47
CA ILE A 597 2.22 -5.17 -4.55
C ILE A 597 3.30 -4.75 -3.55
N SER A 598 3.08 -5.04 -2.28
CA SER A 598 4.12 -4.94 -1.26
C SER A 598 4.39 -6.30 -0.65
N CYS A 599 5.67 -6.66 -0.51
CA CYS A 599 6.11 -7.90 0.09
C CYS A 599 6.82 -7.65 1.42
N ILE A 600 6.47 -8.45 2.43
CA ILE A 600 7.11 -8.45 3.74
C ILE A 600 7.92 -9.72 3.87
N GLY A 601 9.20 -9.57 4.24
CA GLY A 601 10.10 -10.69 4.52
C GLY A 601 10.73 -10.60 5.90
N SER A 602 11.29 -11.71 6.38
CA SER A 602 12.02 -11.75 7.64
C SER A 602 13.45 -12.24 7.47
N ILE A 603 14.32 -11.73 8.33
CA ILE A 603 15.73 -12.13 8.46
C ILE A 603 15.95 -12.50 9.94
N ASN A 604 16.44 -13.69 10.20
CA ASN A 604 16.69 -14.14 11.58
C ASN A 604 17.76 -13.31 12.30
N ASP A 605 18.69 -12.76 11.54
CA ASP A 605 19.79 -11.91 12.04
C ASP A 605 20.05 -10.81 11.01
N TYR A 606 19.59 -9.58 11.33
CA TYR A 606 19.73 -8.43 10.44
C TYR A 606 21.18 -8.03 10.16
N SER A 607 22.16 -8.49 10.97
CA SER A 607 23.58 -8.26 10.67
C SER A 607 24.07 -8.98 9.41
N LYS A 608 23.27 -9.93 8.89
CA LYS A 608 23.52 -10.67 7.64
C LYS A 608 22.80 -10.07 6.43
N THR A 609 22.16 -8.93 6.58
CA THR A 609 21.49 -8.24 5.47
C THR A 609 22.52 -7.85 4.40
N LEU A 610 22.15 -8.08 3.13
CA LEU A 610 22.96 -7.72 1.98
C LEU A 610 22.47 -6.40 1.37
N THR A 611 23.40 -5.71 0.71
CA THR A 611 23.13 -4.56 -0.16
C THR A 611 23.65 -4.86 -1.55
N TYR A 612 23.16 -4.14 -2.56
CA TYR A 612 23.52 -4.45 -3.95
C TYR A 612 24.94 -4.01 -4.33
N ASP A 613 25.57 -3.05 -3.65
CA ASP A 613 26.87 -2.53 -4.02
C ASP A 613 27.98 -3.61 -3.98
N PHE A 614 28.85 -3.67 -4.99
CA PHE A 614 29.99 -4.56 -5.01
C PHE A 614 30.93 -4.32 -3.81
N LYS A 615 31.45 -5.40 -3.24
CA LYS A 615 32.22 -5.36 -1.98
C LYS A 615 33.73 -5.37 -2.19
N GLN A 616 34.21 -6.06 -3.21
CA GLN A 616 35.65 -6.19 -3.43
C GLN A 616 35.98 -6.44 -4.91
N PRO A 617 37.18 -6.02 -5.39
CA PRO A 617 37.68 -6.42 -6.72
C PRO A 617 38.01 -7.92 -6.78
N ASN A 618 38.02 -8.48 -7.98
CA ASN A 618 38.31 -9.88 -8.33
C ASN A 618 37.31 -10.88 -7.76
N SER A 619 36.09 -10.46 -7.51
CA SER A 619 34.95 -11.35 -7.25
C SER A 619 34.37 -11.87 -8.56
N VAL A 620 33.80 -13.07 -8.53
CA VAL A 620 33.04 -13.65 -9.66
C VAL A 620 31.63 -13.08 -9.66
N LEU A 621 31.15 -12.71 -10.85
CA LEU A 621 29.78 -12.27 -11.08
C LEU A 621 28.96 -13.40 -11.68
N LEU A 622 27.87 -13.76 -11.04
CA LEU A 622 26.95 -14.79 -11.46
C LEU A 622 25.60 -14.17 -11.83
N MET A 623 25.07 -14.56 -12.99
CA MET A 623 23.71 -14.24 -13.40
C MET A 623 22.80 -15.46 -13.19
N ILE A 624 21.66 -15.24 -12.52
CA ILE A 624 20.56 -16.19 -12.42
C ILE A 624 19.41 -15.63 -13.25
N GLY A 625 18.72 -16.50 -13.99
CA GLY A 625 17.71 -16.11 -14.98
C GLY A 625 18.29 -15.98 -16.38
N GLU A 626 17.46 -16.20 -17.38
CA GLU A 626 17.82 -16.13 -18.79
C GLU A 626 17.47 -14.78 -19.38
N ARG A 627 18.34 -14.25 -20.26
CA ARG A 627 17.98 -13.08 -21.09
C ARG A 627 17.11 -13.55 -22.25
N LYS A 628 15.97 -12.91 -22.43
CA LYS A 628 14.96 -13.23 -23.44
C LYS A 628 14.63 -12.02 -24.30
N ASP A 629 14.02 -12.25 -25.44
CA ASP A 629 13.49 -11.19 -26.30
C ASP A 629 12.18 -10.63 -25.72
N GLU A 630 12.26 -10.03 -24.55
CA GLU A 630 11.15 -9.54 -23.74
C GLU A 630 11.40 -8.06 -23.37
N CYS A 631 11.36 -7.17 -24.38
CA CYS A 631 11.55 -5.73 -24.19
C CYS A 631 10.22 -4.96 -24.13
N GLY A 632 9.07 -5.63 -24.27
CA GLY A 632 7.75 -4.97 -24.19
C GLY A 632 7.54 -4.33 -22.83
N GLY A 633 7.18 -3.06 -22.82
CA GLY A 633 6.99 -2.26 -21.61
C GLY A 633 8.29 -1.69 -21.02
N SER A 634 9.47 -2.11 -21.50
CA SER A 634 10.76 -1.69 -20.92
C SER A 634 11.05 -0.20 -21.11
N VAL A 635 11.89 0.36 -20.23
CA VAL A 635 12.41 1.73 -20.36
C VAL A 635 13.29 1.85 -21.63
N TYR A 636 13.97 0.77 -22.03
CA TYR A 636 14.68 0.73 -23.29
C TYR A 636 13.75 1.03 -24.49
N TYR A 637 12.57 0.39 -24.55
CA TYR A 637 11.59 0.69 -25.59
C TYR A 637 10.95 2.09 -25.41
N GLN A 638 10.79 2.55 -24.19
CA GLN A 638 10.28 3.90 -23.92
C GLN A 638 11.19 4.99 -24.50
N LEU A 639 12.51 4.87 -24.37
CA LEU A 639 13.48 5.78 -24.97
C LEU A 639 13.37 5.85 -26.51
N HIS A 640 12.84 4.81 -27.12
CA HIS A 640 12.61 4.75 -28.57
C HIS A 640 11.14 5.01 -28.96
N ASN A 641 10.31 5.55 -28.04
CA ASN A 641 8.87 5.81 -28.23
C ASN A 641 8.09 4.55 -28.64
N GLN A 642 8.47 3.40 -28.09
CA GLN A 642 7.82 2.10 -28.34
C GLN A 642 7.23 1.55 -27.04
N LEU A 643 6.15 0.77 -27.14
CA LEU A 643 5.65 -0.03 -26.04
C LEU A 643 6.04 -1.51 -26.20
N GLY A 644 5.88 -2.04 -27.43
CA GLY A 644 6.07 -3.46 -27.70
C GLY A 644 4.89 -4.33 -27.25
N SER A 645 5.04 -5.64 -27.40
CA SER A 645 4.02 -6.63 -27.02
C SER A 645 4.60 -7.83 -26.24
N GLN A 646 5.91 -8.02 -26.29
CA GLN A 646 6.61 -9.11 -25.61
C GLN A 646 7.15 -8.64 -24.26
N LEU A 647 6.27 -8.58 -23.24
CA LEU A 647 6.67 -8.23 -21.89
C LEU A 647 7.32 -9.43 -21.17
N PRO A 648 8.08 -9.20 -20.07
CA PRO A 648 8.69 -10.27 -19.29
C PRO A 648 7.68 -11.31 -18.80
N LYS A 649 8.02 -12.60 -18.96
CA LYS A 649 7.21 -13.73 -18.47
C LYS A 649 8.06 -14.60 -17.57
N PRO A 650 8.03 -14.36 -16.26
CA PRO A 650 8.74 -15.16 -15.27
C PRO A 650 8.34 -16.64 -15.33
N ASN A 651 9.31 -17.54 -15.13
CA ASN A 651 9.04 -18.96 -15.04
C ASN A 651 8.54 -19.34 -13.64
N LEU A 652 7.23 -19.28 -13.44
CA LEU A 652 6.62 -19.60 -12.15
C LEU A 652 6.89 -21.03 -11.65
N ALA A 653 7.15 -21.99 -12.56
CA ALA A 653 7.39 -23.37 -12.19
C ALA A 653 8.74 -23.58 -11.47
N SER A 654 9.78 -22.81 -11.82
CA SER A 654 11.11 -22.90 -11.21
C SER A 654 11.38 -21.82 -10.14
N PHE A 655 10.51 -20.82 -10.02
CA PHE A 655 10.76 -19.64 -9.19
C PHE A 655 11.00 -19.95 -7.71
N ALA A 656 10.23 -20.90 -7.14
CA ALA A 656 10.42 -21.31 -5.74
C ALA A 656 11.81 -21.95 -5.49
N ASP A 657 12.34 -22.70 -6.45
CA ASP A 657 13.66 -23.32 -6.33
C ASP A 657 14.76 -22.28 -6.50
N GLU A 658 14.58 -21.34 -7.43
CA GLU A 658 15.51 -20.24 -7.68
C GLU A 658 15.71 -19.38 -6.41
N ILE A 659 14.64 -18.86 -5.83
CA ILE A 659 14.73 -18.03 -4.61
C ILE A 659 15.25 -18.85 -3.40
N SER A 660 14.92 -20.14 -3.32
CA SER A 660 15.41 -21.02 -2.25
C SER A 660 16.92 -21.25 -2.34
N ALA A 661 17.45 -21.46 -3.54
CA ALA A 661 18.89 -21.65 -3.76
C ALA A 661 19.67 -20.38 -3.39
N ILE A 662 19.19 -19.21 -3.83
CA ILE A 662 19.81 -17.91 -3.55
C ILE A 662 19.78 -17.65 -2.04
N HIS A 663 18.64 -17.79 -1.39
CA HIS A 663 18.49 -17.59 0.06
C HIS A 663 19.40 -18.54 0.85
N ALA A 664 19.45 -19.83 0.48
CA ALA A 664 20.34 -20.81 1.14
C ALA A 664 21.82 -20.43 0.99
N ALA A 665 22.25 -19.93 -0.19
CA ALA A 665 23.61 -19.46 -0.42
C ALA A 665 23.93 -18.22 0.44
N MET A 666 22.99 -17.29 0.59
CA MET A 666 23.12 -16.10 1.45
C MET A 666 23.21 -16.50 2.93
N GLN A 667 22.33 -17.39 3.41
CA GLN A 667 22.36 -17.88 4.80
C GLN A 667 23.68 -18.60 5.12
N ALA A 668 24.29 -19.28 4.13
CA ALA A 668 25.62 -19.88 4.25
C ALA A 668 26.77 -18.85 4.18
N GLY A 669 26.50 -17.56 3.99
CA GLY A 669 27.49 -16.49 3.89
C GLY A 669 28.37 -16.61 2.63
N LEU A 670 27.83 -17.16 1.54
CA LEU A 670 28.57 -17.37 0.28
C LEU A 670 28.47 -16.18 -0.66
N VAL A 671 27.43 -15.38 -0.54
CA VAL A 671 27.16 -14.20 -1.40
C VAL A 671 27.66 -12.95 -0.70
N LEU A 672 28.35 -12.07 -1.44
CA LEU A 672 28.87 -10.79 -0.96
C LEU A 672 27.88 -9.65 -1.16
N SER A 673 27.28 -9.58 -2.37
CA SER A 673 26.22 -8.65 -2.71
C SER A 673 25.28 -9.30 -3.73
N ALA A 674 24.06 -8.82 -3.77
CA ALA A 674 23.02 -9.29 -4.69
C ALA A 674 22.18 -8.12 -5.17
N HIS A 675 21.70 -8.19 -6.40
CA HIS A 675 20.80 -7.23 -7.02
C HIS A 675 19.85 -7.96 -7.95
N ASP A 676 18.59 -7.56 -7.98
CA ASP A 676 17.67 -8.06 -8.98
C ASP A 676 17.94 -7.42 -10.36
N ILE A 677 17.40 -8.00 -11.41
CA ILE A 677 17.46 -7.43 -12.76
C ILE A 677 16.06 -6.97 -13.12
N SER A 678 15.84 -5.66 -13.17
CA SER A 678 14.56 -5.00 -13.42
C SER A 678 14.69 -3.92 -14.50
N GLU A 679 14.22 -2.70 -14.26
CA GLU A 679 14.19 -1.60 -15.22
C GLU A 679 15.58 -1.31 -15.84
N GLY A 680 15.59 -1.27 -17.16
CA GLY A 680 16.82 -1.05 -17.94
C GLY A 680 17.73 -2.27 -18.11
N GLY A 681 17.35 -3.40 -17.51
CA GLY A 681 17.99 -4.70 -17.68
C GLY A 681 19.37 -4.83 -17.03
N ILE A 682 20.09 -5.88 -17.38
CA ILE A 682 21.34 -6.28 -16.70
C ILE A 682 22.46 -5.22 -16.79
N ALA A 683 22.48 -4.40 -17.83
CA ALA A 683 23.51 -3.37 -17.97
C ALA A 683 23.33 -2.24 -16.95
N VAL A 684 22.08 -1.88 -16.65
CA VAL A 684 21.75 -0.92 -15.59
C VAL A 684 22.06 -1.52 -14.22
N ALA A 685 21.63 -2.74 -13.94
CA ALA A 685 21.89 -3.41 -12.66
C ALA A 685 23.41 -3.51 -12.34
N LEU A 686 24.25 -3.89 -13.33
CA LEU A 686 25.70 -3.90 -13.18
C LEU A 686 26.29 -2.50 -12.92
N ALA A 687 25.70 -1.45 -13.49
CA ALA A 687 26.14 -0.08 -13.26
C ALA A 687 25.80 0.36 -11.82
N GLU A 688 24.59 0.12 -11.35
CA GLU A 688 24.13 0.46 -10.00
C GLU A 688 24.95 -0.22 -8.92
N MET A 689 25.26 -1.53 -9.09
CA MET A 689 26.14 -2.26 -8.18
C MET A 689 27.56 -1.65 -8.08
N SER A 690 28.02 -0.93 -9.10
CA SER A 690 29.34 -0.32 -9.14
C SER A 690 29.44 1.03 -8.42
N PHE A 691 28.32 1.75 -8.20
CA PHE A 691 28.35 3.19 -7.89
C PHE A 691 28.89 3.53 -6.50
N LYS A 692 28.55 2.77 -5.47
CA LYS A 692 28.87 3.13 -4.08
C LYS A 692 30.36 3.03 -3.78
N ASN A 693 30.99 1.91 -4.14
CA ASN A 693 32.37 1.61 -3.83
C ASN A 693 33.32 1.85 -5.03
N GLU A 694 32.79 2.34 -6.15
CA GLU A 694 33.52 2.61 -7.39
C GLU A 694 34.31 1.38 -7.89
N ILE A 695 33.79 0.17 -7.66
CA ILE A 695 34.36 -1.09 -8.09
C ILE A 695 33.92 -1.37 -9.53
N GLY A 696 34.90 -1.55 -10.43
CA GLY A 696 34.65 -1.78 -11.84
C GLY A 696 34.12 -3.18 -12.16
N VAL A 697 33.68 -3.34 -13.40
CA VAL A 697 33.12 -4.57 -13.93
C VAL A 697 33.78 -4.91 -15.25
N ASN A 698 34.14 -6.18 -15.45
CA ASN A 698 34.43 -6.78 -16.75
C ASN A 698 33.49 -7.95 -16.98
N ALA A 699 32.39 -7.71 -17.71
CA ALA A 699 31.32 -8.68 -17.88
C ALA A 699 31.04 -9.01 -19.36
N PHE A 700 30.67 -10.25 -19.61
CA PHE A 700 30.21 -10.76 -20.90
C PHE A 700 28.88 -11.51 -20.70
N ILE A 701 27.81 -10.97 -21.25
CA ILE A 701 26.47 -11.60 -21.18
C ILE A 701 26.35 -12.55 -22.38
N PRO A 702 26.29 -13.86 -22.16
CA PRO A 702 26.25 -14.86 -23.23
C PRO A 702 24.86 -14.93 -23.89
N GLY A 703 24.75 -15.74 -24.96
CA GLY A 703 23.53 -16.03 -25.70
C GLY A 703 23.46 -15.42 -27.07
N ASP A 704 22.46 -15.85 -27.85
CA ASP A 704 22.33 -15.54 -29.29
C ASP A 704 21.46 -14.33 -29.61
N LEU A 705 20.85 -13.71 -28.58
CA LEU A 705 20.05 -12.50 -28.78
C LEU A 705 20.87 -11.33 -29.32
N PRO A 706 20.27 -10.39 -30.05
CA PRO A 706 20.90 -9.11 -30.36
C PRO A 706 21.43 -8.44 -29.09
N THR A 707 22.57 -7.74 -29.22
CA THR A 707 23.31 -7.20 -28.06
C THR A 707 22.48 -6.24 -27.24
N ASP A 708 21.68 -5.39 -27.86
CA ASP A 708 20.76 -4.47 -27.21
C ASP A 708 19.73 -5.22 -26.36
N LYS A 709 19.12 -6.27 -26.88
CA LYS A 709 18.15 -7.10 -26.17
C LYS A 709 18.79 -7.89 -25.02
N LYS A 710 20.01 -8.40 -25.19
CA LYS A 710 20.76 -9.04 -24.09
C LYS A 710 21.01 -8.11 -22.92
N LEU A 711 21.35 -6.86 -23.22
CA LEU A 711 21.78 -5.88 -22.21
C LEU A 711 20.62 -5.14 -21.56
N PHE A 712 19.55 -4.87 -22.30
CA PHE A 712 18.48 -3.97 -21.90
C PHE A 712 17.10 -4.62 -21.79
N SER A 713 16.96 -5.94 -22.05
CA SER A 713 15.69 -6.62 -21.73
C SER A 713 15.51 -6.75 -20.23
N GLU A 714 14.27 -6.53 -19.77
CA GLU A 714 13.90 -6.57 -18.36
C GLU A 714 13.38 -7.94 -17.94
N SER A 715 13.94 -9.02 -18.51
CA SER A 715 13.49 -10.41 -18.32
C SER A 715 13.63 -10.96 -16.91
N GLY A 716 13.98 -10.15 -15.93
CA GLY A 716 14.12 -10.53 -14.53
C GLY A 716 15.31 -11.48 -14.25
N GLY A 717 15.57 -11.69 -12.98
CA GLY A 717 16.66 -12.52 -12.46
C GLY A 717 17.49 -11.82 -11.41
N PHE A 718 18.71 -12.35 -11.13
CA PHE A 718 19.62 -11.78 -10.14
C PHE A 718 21.04 -11.70 -10.66
N ILE A 719 21.79 -10.74 -10.13
CA ILE A 719 23.26 -10.69 -10.18
C ILE A 719 23.76 -10.97 -8.76
N LEU A 720 24.66 -11.95 -8.61
CA LEU A 720 25.33 -12.24 -7.35
C LEU A 720 26.82 -11.98 -7.48
N GLU A 721 27.39 -11.27 -6.49
CA GLU A 721 28.85 -11.17 -6.28
C GLU A 721 29.29 -12.28 -5.34
N VAL A 722 30.29 -13.07 -5.75
CA VAL A 722 30.79 -14.23 -4.99
C VAL A 722 32.32 -14.22 -5.01
N SER A 723 32.98 -14.44 -3.86
CA SER A 723 34.42 -14.62 -3.86
C SER A 723 34.80 -15.94 -4.53
N LEU A 724 35.90 -15.94 -5.29
CA LEU A 724 36.36 -17.12 -6.04
C LEU A 724 36.49 -18.37 -5.18
N GLU A 725 36.94 -18.21 -3.93
CA GLU A 725 37.11 -19.31 -2.96
C GLU A 725 35.79 -19.95 -2.51
N LYS A 726 34.68 -19.21 -2.57
CA LYS A 726 33.34 -19.66 -2.16
C LYS A 726 32.51 -20.23 -3.32
N LEU A 727 32.97 -20.05 -4.56
CA LEU A 727 32.23 -20.42 -5.75
C LEU A 727 31.79 -21.90 -5.76
N SER A 728 32.71 -22.84 -5.50
CA SER A 728 32.37 -24.27 -5.51
C SER A 728 31.35 -24.69 -4.43
N ALA A 729 31.34 -24.01 -3.29
CA ALA A 729 30.33 -24.25 -2.26
C ALA A 729 28.95 -23.71 -2.69
N LEU A 730 28.89 -22.58 -3.36
CA LEU A 730 27.68 -22.03 -3.93
C LEU A 730 27.14 -22.95 -5.05
N GLU A 731 28.00 -23.42 -5.97
CA GLU A 731 27.64 -24.36 -7.04
C GLU A 731 26.96 -25.62 -6.49
N GLN A 732 27.47 -26.17 -5.37
CA GLN A 732 26.86 -27.32 -4.74
C GLN A 732 25.44 -27.02 -4.22
N ILE A 733 25.19 -25.83 -3.65
CA ILE A 733 23.85 -25.44 -3.20
C ILE A 733 22.92 -25.34 -4.41
N PHE A 734 23.32 -24.61 -5.47
CA PHE A 734 22.51 -24.45 -6.67
C PHE A 734 22.18 -25.78 -7.36
N HIS A 735 23.14 -26.68 -7.40
CA HIS A 735 22.93 -28.05 -7.91
C HIS A 735 21.86 -28.81 -7.10
N ASN A 736 21.88 -28.68 -5.75
CA ASN A 736 20.90 -29.35 -4.87
C ASN A 736 19.44 -28.86 -5.12
N TYR A 737 19.27 -27.61 -5.57
CA TYR A 737 17.97 -27.03 -5.93
C TYR A 737 17.67 -27.17 -7.43
N SER A 738 18.58 -27.76 -8.23
CA SER A 738 18.45 -27.83 -9.69
C SER A 738 18.35 -26.47 -10.40
N VAL A 739 18.97 -25.45 -9.83
CA VAL A 739 19.00 -24.08 -10.36
C VAL A 739 20.26 -23.85 -11.17
N SER A 740 20.09 -23.36 -12.40
CA SER A 740 21.19 -22.97 -13.26
C SER A 740 21.62 -21.52 -13.00
N PHE A 741 22.92 -21.26 -13.14
CA PHE A 741 23.47 -19.93 -13.12
C PHE A 741 24.54 -19.81 -14.21
N GLN A 742 24.90 -18.59 -14.56
CA GLN A 742 25.94 -18.31 -15.55
C GLN A 742 26.98 -17.37 -14.97
N PRO A 743 28.28 -17.76 -14.92
CA PRO A 743 29.33 -16.79 -14.70
C PRO A 743 29.38 -15.80 -15.87
N ILE A 744 29.26 -14.52 -15.55
CA ILE A 744 29.21 -13.44 -16.55
C ILE A 744 30.43 -12.53 -16.52
N GLY A 745 31.34 -12.71 -15.56
CA GLY A 745 32.53 -11.89 -15.45
C GLY A 745 33.06 -11.74 -14.04
N GLU A 746 33.75 -10.66 -13.82
CA GLU A 746 34.40 -10.35 -12.55
C GLU A 746 34.36 -8.84 -12.22
N THR A 747 34.45 -8.54 -10.94
CA THR A 747 34.69 -7.19 -10.46
C THR A 747 36.15 -6.80 -10.62
N THR A 748 36.45 -5.52 -10.86
CA THR A 748 37.83 -5.03 -11.09
C THR A 748 38.15 -3.83 -10.19
N ALA A 749 39.46 -3.63 -9.91
CA ALA A 749 39.92 -2.45 -9.19
C ALA A 749 39.90 -1.17 -10.06
N THR A 750 39.81 -1.31 -11.37
CA THR A 750 39.73 -0.17 -12.28
C THR A 750 38.28 0.29 -12.36
N PRO A 751 37.94 1.56 -12.10
CA PRO A 751 36.56 2.04 -12.01
C PRO A 751 35.95 2.25 -13.42
N ILE A 752 35.80 1.17 -14.16
CA ILE A 752 35.25 1.13 -15.53
C ILE A 752 34.19 0.05 -15.62
N LEU A 753 33.09 0.36 -16.27
CA LEU A 753 32.10 -0.60 -16.75
C LEU A 753 32.52 -1.10 -18.14
N LEU A 754 33.04 -2.32 -18.23
CA LEU A 754 33.33 -3.01 -19.49
C LEU A 754 32.34 -4.17 -19.67
N ILE A 755 31.35 -4.01 -20.56
CA ILE A 755 30.28 -5.00 -20.75
C ILE A 755 30.22 -5.37 -22.23
N ASN A 756 30.31 -6.65 -22.54
CA ASN A 756 30.29 -7.24 -23.91
C ASN A 756 31.22 -6.55 -24.92
N SER A 757 32.26 -5.88 -24.46
CA SER A 757 33.18 -5.07 -25.28
C SER A 757 32.50 -3.95 -26.10
N VAL A 758 31.20 -3.67 -25.86
CA VAL A 758 30.44 -2.59 -26.54
C VAL A 758 30.15 -1.43 -25.61
N ILE A 759 30.12 -1.66 -24.29
CA ILE A 759 30.10 -0.64 -23.27
C ILE A 759 31.49 -0.55 -22.65
N ASN A 760 32.07 0.65 -22.68
CA ASN A 760 33.31 0.99 -22.02
C ASN A 760 33.16 2.41 -21.47
N LEU A 761 32.75 2.50 -20.21
CA LEU A 761 32.30 3.75 -19.58
C LEU A 761 32.91 3.87 -18.17
N SER A 762 33.39 5.06 -17.80
CA SER A 762 33.83 5.29 -16.42
C SER A 762 32.62 5.24 -15.46
N ILE A 763 32.82 4.64 -14.29
CA ILE A 763 31.78 4.61 -13.24
C ILE A 763 31.35 6.03 -12.85
N SER A 764 32.31 6.97 -12.75
CA SER A 764 32.00 8.37 -12.44
C SER A 764 31.01 9.00 -13.44
N ALA A 765 31.18 8.75 -14.76
CA ALA A 765 30.25 9.28 -15.77
C ALA A 765 28.86 8.63 -15.66
N ALA A 766 28.82 7.32 -15.45
CA ALA A 766 27.56 6.58 -15.27
C ALA A 766 26.83 7.02 -14.00
N LYS A 767 27.52 7.11 -12.88
CA LYS A 767 26.99 7.55 -11.59
C LYS A 767 26.45 8.99 -11.65
N THR A 768 27.20 9.91 -12.26
CA THR A 768 26.76 11.30 -12.43
C THR A 768 25.46 11.38 -13.25
N ALA A 769 25.37 10.59 -14.33
CA ALA A 769 24.16 10.52 -15.13
C ALA A 769 22.96 10.01 -14.31
N TRP A 770 23.17 8.96 -13.52
CA TRP A 770 22.13 8.37 -12.65
C TRP A 770 21.71 9.30 -11.52
N GLU A 771 22.66 9.94 -10.82
CA GLU A 771 22.38 10.86 -9.70
C GLU A 771 21.62 12.11 -10.15
N ASN A 772 21.92 12.65 -11.34
CA ASN A 772 21.35 13.91 -11.83
C ASN A 772 20.07 13.73 -12.66
N GLY A 773 19.80 12.53 -13.19
CA GLY A 773 18.75 12.31 -14.16
C GLY A 773 17.36 12.76 -13.71
N LEU A 774 16.98 12.47 -12.47
CA LEU A 774 15.69 12.89 -11.92
C LEU A 774 15.73 14.33 -11.37
N VAL A 775 16.82 14.72 -10.70
CA VAL A 775 17.00 16.07 -10.12
C VAL A 775 16.82 17.13 -11.19
N GLU A 776 17.49 17.00 -12.34
CA GLU A 776 17.44 17.97 -13.42
C GLU A 776 16.05 18.12 -14.04
N ARG A 777 15.24 17.05 -14.01
CA ARG A 777 13.87 17.07 -14.54
C ARG A 777 12.84 17.65 -13.58
N LEU A 778 13.06 17.53 -12.27
CA LEU A 778 12.13 18.04 -11.24
C LEU A 778 12.30 19.57 -11.01
N ILE A 779 13.43 20.15 -11.38
CA ILE A 779 13.65 21.59 -11.36
C ILE A 779 12.94 22.20 -12.60
#